data_2325e3cf88552d27a80e6da33d1df04d
#
_entry.id   2325e3cf88552d27a80e6da33d1df04d
#
_cell.length_a   1.000
_cell.length_b   1.000
_cell.length_c   1.000
_cell.angle_alpha   90.00
_cell.angle_beta   90.00
_cell.angle_gamma   90.00
#
_symmetry.space_group_name_H-M   'P 1'
#
loop_
_entity.id
_entity.type
_entity.pdbx_description
1 polymer ?
#
loop_
_entity_poly.entity_id
_entity_poly.type
_entity_poly.pdbx_seq_one_letter_code
_entity_poly.pdbx_strand_id
1 'polypeptide(L)'
;MRNKTIFITILFCILFSISSYANEDIFYTATKNVSSIEEKQNIIKIIKIALFNENISDTIEPKVLYTQNNSLKALLFKYTGSNYPKNLLLEINENKYTITSTPDENGYVYFYFPENTDTVVSPSSIIFINDEERSQKFTVEPTEIVSQNKDWTTSDDGHTLYKYIGSDTCPIVPNFYKGNIITTVGGYKNENILGNQKTGITGVNISKGIQKIGNYSFYQTSSLTMAKLPDSIEIIGGASFKDTSLSGELNIPKNTVEIYPYAFDSTNITALKLNNGLKRIGSYAFSDCSALGGTLTLPDTLNYLEDAAFYQCSKLTGDLTIPAGVTKIGNGVFFNCSGFDGCLTLENGVKETGTLAFASSLPKTPMCFNKLVLPNSLTKIGPYTFQYCTKIPQLTLNEGLEVISDGAFDHMTGLENTSLTIPSTVKTIGGDYLVDENTGYGGHVFYDMGKTSKFTAIYTASGNKYFTSLDGVLYSYDRTRILAYPRGKRDTIFEIPEGVTQIDEMAFSRASYLKKVILPNSYTISIDLPENILNRDYANSLSGAFYLYTGINSVSVKSSNTKYTSVDGILYSKDMKTLWYVPNKYKGTVNIANGVEKTEKGSMFISNKGNTLWTNIVFPASMVWIHNDTIDVCNEYFKNLVTIDHSLYYNIENGAIVEKPYKLGDLNSDGVIDNKDTAIILKYINNNMLFNFNKKTADVNKDQKVDLLDAIIILKGEIQ
;
A
#
# COMPACT_ATOMS: atom_id res chain seq x y z
N MET A 1 19.18 -55.11 19.58
CA MET A 1 18.37 -54.45 18.57
C MET A 1 17.76 -53.13 19.05
N ARG A 2 17.30 -52.99 20.30
CA ARG A 2 16.71 -51.71 20.82
C ARG A 2 17.67 -50.52 20.80
N ASN A 3 18.97 -50.71 21.01
CA ASN A 3 19.94 -49.59 21.04
C ASN A 3 20.31 -49.06 19.67
N LYS A 4 20.21 -49.87 18.60
CA LYS A 4 20.46 -49.39 17.22
C LYS A 4 19.34 -48.50 16.68
N THR A 5 18.07 -48.77 17.05
CA THR A 5 16.91 -47.98 16.64
C THR A 5 16.89 -46.61 17.30
N ILE A 6 17.26 -46.55 18.61
CA ILE A 6 17.39 -45.26 19.33
C ILE A 6 18.52 -44.42 18.75
N PHE A 7 19.64 -45.04 18.35
CA PHE A 7 20.78 -44.36 17.75
C PHE A 7 20.44 -43.74 16.39
N ILE A 8 19.70 -44.46 15.54
CA ILE A 8 19.24 -43.96 14.23
C ILE A 8 18.21 -42.85 14.41
N THR A 9 17.32 -42.91 15.39
CA THR A 9 16.31 -41.87 15.64
C THR A 9 16.96 -40.59 16.19
N ILE A 10 17.98 -40.70 17.07
CA ILE A 10 18.73 -39.53 17.53
C ILE A 10 19.55 -38.89 16.40
N LEU A 11 20.18 -39.71 15.55
CA LEU A 11 20.90 -39.22 14.38
C LEU A 11 19.96 -38.51 13.36
N PHE A 12 18.75 -39.04 13.16
CA PHE A 12 17.72 -38.43 12.33
C PHE A 12 17.19 -37.11 12.92
N CYS A 13 16.97 -37.04 14.24
CA CYS A 13 16.57 -35.79 14.90
C CYS A 13 17.68 -34.74 14.89
N ILE A 14 18.95 -35.11 14.96
CA ILE A 14 20.08 -34.19 14.85
C ILE A 14 20.21 -33.69 13.41
N LEU A 15 20.04 -34.53 12.40
CA LEU A 15 20.09 -34.16 10.99
C LEU A 15 18.94 -33.22 10.54
N PHE A 16 17.78 -33.28 11.19
CA PHE A 16 16.63 -32.42 10.89
C PHE A 16 16.60 -31.10 11.67
N SER A 17 17.41 -30.95 12.73
CA SER A 17 17.47 -29.71 13.53
C SER A 17 18.68 -28.80 13.22
N ILE A 18 19.52 -29.17 12.25
CA ILE A 18 20.71 -28.38 11.87
C ILE A 18 20.38 -27.46 10.69
N SER A 19 19.62 -26.41 10.94
CA SER A 19 19.56 -25.23 10.04
C SER A 19 19.90 -23.92 10.75
N SER A 20 20.60 -23.92 11.86
CA SER A 20 21.32 -22.74 12.41
C SER A 20 21.87 -23.03 13.79
N TYR A 21 23.17 -22.85 13.97
CA TYR A 21 24.02 -22.93 15.17
C TYR A 21 24.84 -24.21 15.33
N ALA A 22 26.05 -24.18 14.76
CA ALA A 22 27.12 -25.11 15.18
C ALA A 22 27.71 -24.62 16.51
N ASN A 23 27.47 -25.35 17.61
CA ASN A 23 28.09 -25.07 18.89
C ASN A 23 28.62 -26.35 19.53
N GLU A 24 29.68 -26.23 20.35
CA GLU A 24 30.33 -27.27 21.14
C GLU A 24 29.34 -28.15 21.94
N ASP A 25 28.17 -27.65 22.27
CA ASP A 25 27.09 -28.35 22.96
C ASP A 25 26.54 -29.57 22.20
N ILE A 26 26.63 -29.59 20.84
CA ILE A 26 26.17 -30.72 20.04
C ILE A 26 27.12 -31.92 20.24
N PHE A 27 28.43 -31.68 20.31
CA PHE A 27 29.43 -32.71 20.54
C PHE A 27 29.30 -33.30 21.94
N TYR A 28 29.06 -32.46 22.95
CA TYR A 28 28.86 -32.86 24.29
C TYR A 28 27.60 -33.75 24.46
N THR A 29 26.50 -33.33 23.86
CA THR A 29 25.21 -34.06 23.93
C THR A 29 25.29 -35.42 23.22
N ALA A 30 25.90 -35.47 22.02
CA ALA A 30 26.03 -36.68 21.21
C ALA A 30 26.97 -37.75 21.86
N THR A 31 27.95 -37.32 22.64
CA THR A 31 28.96 -38.22 23.24
C THR A 31 28.70 -38.53 24.72
N LYS A 32 27.74 -37.89 25.37
CA LYS A 32 27.48 -38.01 26.83
C LYS A 32 27.17 -39.41 27.32
N ASN A 33 26.57 -40.27 26.50
CA ASN A 33 26.13 -41.64 26.89
C ASN A 33 26.94 -42.75 26.22
N VAL A 34 28.13 -42.44 25.68
CA VAL A 34 28.97 -43.44 25.01
C VAL A 34 30.16 -43.80 25.87
N SER A 35 30.35 -45.07 26.12
CA SER A 35 31.30 -45.60 27.12
C SER A 35 32.70 -45.88 26.56
N SER A 36 32.85 -46.07 25.24
CA SER A 36 34.17 -46.36 24.65
C SER A 36 34.79 -45.16 23.94
N ILE A 37 36.10 -45.00 24.01
CA ILE A 37 36.88 -43.96 23.36
C ILE A 37 36.77 -44.07 21.84
N GLU A 38 36.75 -45.28 21.31
CA GLU A 38 36.69 -45.56 19.87
C GLU A 38 35.33 -45.21 19.27
N GLU A 39 34.23 -45.52 19.98
CA GLU A 39 32.88 -45.09 19.56
C GLU A 39 32.71 -43.58 19.62
N LYS A 40 33.26 -42.89 20.63
CA LYS A 40 33.27 -41.44 20.72
C LYS A 40 34.01 -40.81 19.54
N GLN A 41 35.18 -41.35 19.17
CA GLN A 41 35.94 -40.88 18.01
C GLN A 41 35.20 -41.10 16.68
N ASN A 42 34.54 -42.26 16.53
CA ASN A 42 33.74 -42.55 15.35
C ASN A 42 32.50 -41.64 15.24
N ILE A 43 31.83 -41.36 16.38
CA ILE A 43 30.70 -40.41 16.42
C ILE A 43 31.18 -38.99 16.06
N ILE A 44 32.30 -38.55 16.64
CA ILE A 44 32.89 -37.23 16.32
C ILE A 44 33.27 -37.16 14.86
N LYS A 45 33.79 -38.22 14.26
CA LYS A 45 34.13 -38.31 12.85
C LYS A 45 32.89 -38.25 11.96
N ILE A 46 31.80 -38.94 12.32
CA ILE A 46 30.52 -38.91 11.60
C ILE A 46 29.87 -37.53 11.73
N ILE A 47 29.90 -36.91 12.92
CA ILE A 47 29.36 -35.56 13.12
C ILE A 47 30.18 -34.53 12.37
N LYS A 48 31.52 -34.63 12.38
CA LYS A 48 32.36 -33.76 11.54
C LYS A 48 32.07 -33.95 10.07
N ILE A 49 31.89 -35.18 9.58
CA ILE A 49 31.52 -35.46 8.20
C ILE A 49 30.11 -34.88 7.87
N ALA A 50 29.16 -34.91 8.82
CA ALA A 50 27.83 -34.37 8.63
C ALA A 50 27.76 -32.83 8.73
N LEU A 51 28.54 -32.22 9.65
CA LEU A 51 28.56 -30.76 9.87
C LEU A 51 29.46 -30.01 8.87
N PHE A 52 30.49 -30.71 8.33
CA PHE A 52 31.45 -30.12 7.38
C PHE A 52 31.25 -30.63 5.95
N ASN A 53 30.12 -31.26 5.64
CA ASN A 53 29.72 -31.64 4.29
C ASN A 53 29.09 -30.44 3.54
N GLU A 54 29.62 -29.24 3.71
CA GLU A 54 29.44 -28.24 2.66
C GLU A 54 30.21 -28.77 1.43
N ASN A 55 29.48 -29.25 0.43
CA ASN A 55 30.04 -29.60 -0.86
C ASN A 55 30.71 -28.33 -1.40
N ILE A 56 31.93 -28.42 -1.89
CA ILE A 56 32.55 -27.29 -2.61
C ILE A 56 31.64 -26.77 -3.72
N SER A 57 30.74 -27.62 -4.27
CA SER A 57 29.70 -27.25 -5.24
C SER A 57 28.74 -26.17 -4.75
N ASP A 58 28.49 -26.11 -3.47
CA ASP A 58 27.51 -25.19 -2.90
C ASP A 58 28.17 -23.88 -2.44
N THR A 59 29.50 -23.83 -2.44
CA THR A 59 30.29 -22.70 -1.92
C THR A 59 31.12 -21.94 -2.97
N ILE A 60 31.42 -22.57 -4.11
CA ILE A 60 32.17 -21.95 -5.19
C ILE A 60 31.32 -21.86 -6.45
N GLU A 61 31.13 -20.64 -6.93
CA GLU A 61 30.42 -20.33 -8.17
C GLU A 61 31.36 -19.62 -9.13
N PRO A 62 31.90 -20.31 -10.18
CA PRO A 62 32.71 -19.67 -11.20
C PRO A 62 31.87 -18.64 -11.97
N LYS A 63 32.40 -17.44 -12.12
CA LYS A 63 31.70 -16.35 -12.82
C LYS A 63 32.27 -16.11 -14.20
N VAL A 64 33.55 -15.78 -14.31
CA VAL A 64 34.19 -15.42 -15.58
C VAL A 64 35.64 -15.87 -15.63
N LEU A 65 36.01 -16.57 -16.70
CA LEU A 65 37.41 -16.85 -17.06
C LEU A 65 37.85 -15.86 -18.15
N TYR A 66 38.81 -15.02 -17.84
CA TYR A 66 39.31 -13.98 -18.74
C TYR A 66 40.48 -14.47 -19.57
N THR A 67 40.43 -14.20 -20.86
CA THR A 67 41.50 -14.54 -21.83
C THR A 67 41.88 -13.30 -22.64
N GLN A 68 43.11 -13.29 -23.16
CA GLN A 68 43.57 -12.32 -24.11
C GLN A 68 44.42 -13.04 -25.17
N ASN A 69 44.06 -12.92 -26.45
CA ASN A 69 44.69 -13.64 -27.53
C ASN A 69 44.80 -15.16 -27.26
N ASN A 70 43.70 -15.75 -26.74
CA ASN A 70 43.60 -17.14 -26.32
C ASN A 70 44.49 -17.57 -25.14
N SER A 71 45.17 -16.67 -24.46
CA SER A 71 45.94 -16.99 -23.24
C SER A 71 45.15 -16.65 -21.99
N LEU A 72 45.29 -17.47 -20.93
CA LEU A 72 44.66 -17.24 -19.63
C LEU A 72 45.21 -15.96 -19.00
N LYS A 73 44.33 -15.08 -18.49
CA LYS A 73 44.70 -13.84 -17.81
C LYS A 73 44.18 -13.78 -16.40
N ALA A 74 42.90 -14.07 -16.18
CA ALA A 74 42.33 -14.00 -14.87
C ALA A 74 41.09 -14.91 -14.72
N LEU A 75 40.74 -15.23 -13.49
CA LEU A 75 39.49 -15.92 -13.11
C LEU A 75 38.79 -15.15 -12.04
N LEU A 76 37.51 -14.93 -12.24
CA LEU A 76 36.57 -14.42 -11.23
C LEU A 76 35.64 -15.56 -10.79
N PHE A 77 35.53 -15.78 -9.48
CA PHE A 77 34.54 -16.70 -8.92
C PHE A 77 33.97 -16.12 -7.65
N LYS A 78 32.80 -16.60 -7.22
CA LYS A 78 32.17 -16.23 -5.97
C LYS A 78 32.29 -17.36 -4.97
N TYR A 79 32.61 -17.02 -3.71
CA TYR A 79 32.62 -17.94 -2.59
C TYR A 79 31.50 -17.56 -1.62
N THR A 80 30.59 -18.51 -1.33
CA THR A 80 29.41 -18.30 -0.50
C THR A 80 29.46 -19.05 0.82
N GLY A 81 30.52 -19.85 1.07
CA GLY A 81 30.70 -20.60 2.29
C GLY A 81 31.11 -19.73 3.49
N SER A 82 30.86 -20.23 4.69
CA SER A 82 31.19 -19.53 5.94
C SER A 82 32.69 -19.45 6.24
N ASN A 83 33.49 -20.42 5.70
CA ASN A 83 34.93 -20.53 5.96
C ASN A 83 35.70 -20.68 4.65
N TYR A 84 36.39 -19.63 4.24
CA TYR A 84 37.25 -19.71 3.04
C TYR A 84 38.46 -20.63 3.26
N PRO A 85 38.74 -21.63 2.39
CA PRO A 85 39.86 -22.56 2.53
C PRO A 85 41.20 -21.85 2.55
N LYS A 86 42.13 -22.27 3.43
CA LYS A 86 43.47 -21.70 3.49
C LYS A 86 44.31 -22.02 2.24
N ASN A 87 44.09 -23.20 1.64
CA ASN A 87 44.79 -23.70 0.47
C ASN A 87 43.78 -24.11 -0.61
N LEU A 88 43.22 -23.14 -1.31
CA LEU A 88 42.39 -23.41 -2.48
C LEU A 88 43.28 -23.55 -3.72
N LEU A 89 43.27 -24.72 -4.34
CA LEU A 89 43.98 -24.97 -5.60
C LEU A 89 43.02 -24.91 -6.78
N LEU A 90 43.48 -24.30 -7.85
CA LEU A 90 42.80 -24.27 -9.12
C LEU A 90 43.59 -25.14 -10.10
N GLU A 91 42.93 -26.10 -10.73
CA GLU A 91 43.49 -26.88 -11.81
C GLU A 91 42.79 -26.53 -13.13
N ILE A 92 43.58 -26.16 -14.13
CA ILE A 92 43.07 -25.88 -15.46
C ILE A 92 44.10 -26.37 -16.49
N ASN A 93 43.67 -27.16 -17.47
CA ASN A 93 44.54 -27.76 -18.47
C ASN A 93 45.73 -28.54 -17.82
N GLU A 94 45.46 -29.34 -16.78
CA GLU A 94 46.43 -30.12 -16.01
C GLU A 94 47.45 -29.28 -15.18
N ASN A 95 47.42 -27.96 -15.29
CA ASN A 95 48.26 -27.07 -14.49
C ASN A 95 47.54 -26.68 -13.18
N LYS A 96 48.28 -26.66 -12.07
CA LYS A 96 47.77 -26.33 -10.73
C LYS A 96 48.25 -24.96 -10.29
N TYR A 97 47.34 -24.16 -9.80
CA TYR A 97 47.57 -22.80 -9.31
C TYR A 97 47.04 -22.67 -7.88
N THR A 98 47.83 -22.09 -6.99
CA THR A 98 47.36 -21.80 -5.63
C THR A 98 46.66 -20.44 -5.61
N ILE A 99 45.43 -20.42 -5.16
CA ILE A 99 44.67 -19.17 -4.99
C ILE A 99 45.02 -18.58 -3.63
N THR A 100 45.64 -17.40 -3.63
CA THR A 100 46.06 -16.68 -2.42
C THR A 100 45.14 -15.52 -2.07
N SER A 101 44.25 -15.13 -2.99
CA SER A 101 43.29 -14.07 -2.79
C SER A 101 42.13 -14.53 -1.89
N THR A 102 41.66 -13.66 -0.97
CA THR A 102 40.47 -13.89 -0.15
C THR A 102 39.26 -13.23 -0.78
N PRO A 103 38.02 -13.68 -0.45
CA PRO A 103 36.82 -13.03 -0.92
C PRO A 103 36.72 -11.57 -0.44
N ASP A 104 36.18 -10.71 -1.29
CA ASP A 104 35.78 -9.36 -0.92
C ASP A 104 34.47 -9.37 -0.10
N GLU A 105 33.94 -8.19 0.25
CA GLU A 105 32.69 -8.03 1.02
C GLU A 105 31.44 -8.63 0.34
N ASN A 106 31.50 -8.86 -0.97
CA ASN A 106 30.42 -9.47 -1.78
C ASN A 106 30.67 -10.95 -2.07
N GLY A 107 31.77 -11.51 -1.54
CA GLY A 107 32.18 -12.90 -1.72
C GLY A 107 32.94 -13.16 -3.03
N TYR A 108 33.34 -12.15 -3.79
CA TYR A 108 34.11 -12.34 -5.03
C TYR A 108 35.60 -12.56 -4.75
N VAL A 109 36.20 -13.53 -5.46
CA VAL A 109 37.61 -13.83 -5.43
C VAL A 109 38.20 -13.54 -6.81
N TYR A 110 39.24 -12.71 -6.82
CA TYR A 110 39.95 -12.27 -8.02
C TYR A 110 41.29 -13.02 -8.10
N PHE A 111 41.46 -13.86 -9.10
CA PHE A 111 42.71 -14.61 -9.34
C PHE A 111 43.30 -14.23 -10.68
N TYR A 112 44.59 -13.86 -10.69
CA TYR A 112 45.35 -13.47 -11.89
C TYR A 112 46.36 -14.54 -12.19
N PHE A 113 46.35 -15.06 -13.42
CA PHE A 113 47.32 -16.04 -13.87
C PHE A 113 48.71 -15.39 -14.10
N PRO A 114 49.83 -16.12 -13.86
CA PRO A 114 51.17 -15.64 -14.21
C PRO A 114 51.26 -15.29 -15.70
N GLU A 115 52.20 -14.40 -16.03
CA GLU A 115 52.51 -14.11 -17.43
C GLU A 115 52.93 -15.38 -18.18
N ASN A 116 52.52 -15.54 -19.45
CA ASN A 116 52.78 -16.68 -20.33
C ASN A 116 52.08 -18.00 -19.94
N THR A 117 50.93 -17.93 -19.26
CA THR A 117 50.09 -19.11 -19.02
C THR A 117 49.55 -19.69 -20.35
N ASP A 118 49.40 -21.02 -20.39
CA ASP A 118 49.02 -21.80 -21.57
C ASP A 118 47.74 -21.29 -22.30
N THR A 119 47.70 -21.66 -23.59
CA THR A 119 46.57 -21.39 -24.47
C THR A 119 45.31 -22.15 -23.99
N VAL A 120 44.17 -21.50 -24.01
CA VAL A 120 42.88 -22.06 -23.60
C VAL A 120 42.12 -22.56 -24.82
N VAL A 121 41.57 -23.76 -24.70
CA VAL A 121 40.60 -24.31 -25.65
C VAL A 121 39.21 -24.14 -25.04
N SER A 122 38.29 -23.52 -25.73
CA SER A 122 36.92 -23.27 -25.28
C SER A 122 36.00 -24.46 -25.59
N PRO A 123 35.14 -24.90 -24.67
CA PRO A 123 35.01 -24.51 -23.26
C PRO A 123 36.11 -25.10 -22.37
N SER A 124 36.50 -24.37 -21.32
CA SER A 124 37.56 -24.82 -20.41
C SER A 124 37.01 -25.53 -19.18
N SER A 125 37.69 -26.63 -18.77
CA SER A 125 37.45 -27.32 -17.53
C SER A 125 38.23 -26.66 -16.39
N ILE A 126 37.55 -26.25 -15.33
CA ILE A 126 38.16 -25.71 -14.13
C ILE A 126 37.87 -26.67 -12.99
N ILE A 127 38.88 -27.05 -12.22
CA ILE A 127 38.75 -27.92 -11.06
C ILE A 127 39.26 -27.14 -9.85
N PHE A 128 38.41 -26.98 -8.84
CA PHE A 128 38.85 -26.47 -7.55
C PHE A 128 39.12 -27.63 -6.59
N ILE A 129 40.22 -27.55 -5.85
CA ILE A 129 40.68 -28.56 -4.90
C ILE A 129 40.92 -27.84 -3.56
N ASN A 130 40.28 -28.28 -2.49
CA ASN A 130 40.49 -27.73 -1.15
C ASN A 130 41.50 -28.57 -0.35
N ASP A 131 41.81 -28.11 0.89
CA ASP A 131 42.73 -28.77 1.85
C ASP A 131 42.41 -30.25 2.16
N GLU A 132 41.18 -30.72 1.89
CA GLU A 132 40.73 -32.08 2.15
C GLU A 132 40.78 -32.99 0.90
N GLU A 133 41.50 -32.57 -0.15
CA GLU A 133 41.61 -33.28 -1.45
C GLU A 133 40.25 -33.43 -2.18
N ARG A 134 39.24 -32.64 -1.80
CA ARG A 134 37.95 -32.63 -2.49
C ARG A 134 38.07 -31.76 -3.73
N SER A 135 37.64 -32.29 -4.86
CA SER A 135 37.69 -31.58 -6.13
C SER A 135 36.31 -31.43 -6.74
N GLN A 136 36.08 -30.29 -7.35
CA GLN A 136 34.87 -30.04 -8.12
C GLN A 136 35.22 -29.46 -9.48
N LYS A 137 34.64 -30.05 -10.52
CA LYS A 137 34.85 -29.69 -11.92
C LYS A 137 33.72 -28.79 -12.41
N PHE A 138 34.07 -27.67 -13.00
CA PHE A 138 33.19 -26.75 -13.69
C PHE A 138 33.59 -26.60 -15.15
N THR A 139 32.64 -26.27 -16.01
CA THR A 139 32.89 -25.87 -17.40
C THR A 139 32.58 -24.39 -17.52
N VAL A 140 33.54 -23.58 -17.90
CA VAL A 140 33.43 -22.13 -18.01
C VAL A 140 33.80 -21.68 -19.42
N GLU A 141 32.91 -20.89 -20.03
CA GLU A 141 33.20 -20.26 -21.33
C GLU A 141 34.15 -19.07 -21.14
N PRO A 142 35.31 -19.06 -21.81
CA PRO A 142 36.24 -17.94 -21.74
C PRO A 142 35.66 -16.66 -22.30
N THR A 143 36.05 -15.55 -21.72
CA THR A 143 35.61 -14.20 -22.12
C THR A 143 36.85 -13.38 -22.50
N GLU A 144 36.87 -12.88 -23.73
CA GLU A 144 38.00 -12.05 -24.21
C GLU A 144 38.02 -10.71 -23.45
N ILE A 145 39.24 -10.29 -23.07
CA ILE A 145 39.44 -9.00 -22.42
C ILE A 145 39.12 -7.88 -23.40
N VAL A 146 38.22 -6.99 -22.98
CA VAL A 146 37.97 -5.70 -23.62
C VAL A 146 38.65 -4.63 -22.76
N SER A 147 39.81 -4.12 -23.22
CA SER A 147 40.56 -3.07 -22.54
C SER A 147 40.48 -1.75 -23.32
N GLN A 148 40.16 -0.65 -22.59
CA GLN A 148 40.28 0.72 -23.10
C GLN A 148 41.13 1.52 -22.10
N ASN A 149 42.20 2.18 -22.56
CA ASN A 149 43.26 2.62 -21.68
C ASN A 149 43.19 4.06 -21.15
N LYS A 150 42.17 4.90 -21.51
CA LYS A 150 42.25 6.33 -21.20
C LYS A 150 40.98 7.01 -20.69
N ASP A 151 39.78 6.44 -20.88
CA ASP A 151 38.54 7.21 -20.76
C ASP A 151 37.77 6.97 -19.45
N TRP A 152 38.36 6.20 -18.51
CA TRP A 152 37.67 5.81 -17.29
C TRP A 152 38.47 6.11 -16.00
N THR A 153 37.78 6.32 -14.90
CA THR A 153 38.33 6.40 -13.55
C THR A 153 37.89 5.20 -12.73
N THR A 154 38.81 4.60 -11.98
CA THR A 154 38.54 3.45 -11.09
C THR A 154 38.44 3.86 -9.64
N SER A 155 37.67 3.07 -8.84
CA SER A 155 37.75 3.06 -7.37
C SER A 155 39.15 2.68 -6.86
N ASP A 156 39.35 2.86 -5.55
CA ASP A 156 40.66 2.61 -4.92
C ASP A 156 41.09 1.13 -4.97
N ASP A 157 40.09 0.21 -4.94
CA ASP A 157 40.31 -1.24 -5.12
C ASP A 157 40.56 -1.65 -6.58
N GLY A 158 40.33 -0.75 -7.51
CA GLY A 158 40.56 -0.98 -8.95
C GLY A 158 39.48 -1.77 -9.69
N HIS A 159 38.39 -2.25 -9.02
CA HIS A 159 37.39 -3.16 -9.61
C HIS A 159 36.07 -2.46 -10.03
N THR A 160 35.91 -1.19 -9.73
CA THR A 160 34.73 -0.38 -10.10
C THR A 160 35.14 0.77 -11.02
N LEU A 161 34.46 0.90 -12.16
CA LEU A 161 34.54 2.10 -13.00
C LEU A 161 33.47 3.07 -12.59
N TYR A 162 33.83 4.25 -12.08
CA TYR A 162 32.84 5.20 -11.54
C TYR A 162 32.73 6.52 -12.31
N LYS A 163 33.65 6.80 -13.25
CA LYS A 163 33.59 8.02 -14.04
C LYS A 163 34.11 7.81 -15.46
N TYR A 164 33.35 8.27 -16.44
CA TYR A 164 33.73 8.36 -17.83
C TYR A 164 34.23 9.76 -18.14
N ILE A 165 35.41 9.86 -18.81
CA ILE A 165 36.05 11.13 -19.16
C ILE A 165 36.34 11.25 -20.68
N GLY A 166 35.91 10.25 -21.47
CA GLY A 166 36.05 10.24 -22.94
C GLY A 166 34.98 11.08 -23.65
N SER A 167 35.05 11.09 -24.98
CA SER A 167 34.16 11.88 -25.85
C SER A 167 33.22 11.03 -26.72
N ASP A 168 33.27 9.70 -26.63
CA ASP A 168 32.43 8.84 -27.44
C ASP A 168 30.96 8.96 -27.05
N THR A 169 30.07 9.01 -28.02
CA THR A 169 28.61 9.09 -27.81
C THR A 169 27.99 7.74 -27.41
N CYS A 170 28.72 6.64 -27.60
CA CYS A 170 28.35 5.29 -27.21
C CYS A 170 29.56 4.55 -26.61
N PRO A 171 30.02 4.92 -25.40
CA PRO A 171 31.19 4.33 -24.79
C PRO A 171 31.01 2.84 -24.51
N ILE A 172 32.14 2.12 -24.63
CA ILE A 172 32.24 0.73 -24.18
C ILE A 172 32.78 0.71 -22.77
N VAL A 173 32.04 0.08 -21.84
CA VAL A 173 32.49 -0.20 -20.47
C VAL A 173 33.44 -1.41 -20.53
N PRO A 174 34.74 -1.27 -20.28
CA PRO A 174 35.68 -2.39 -20.38
C PRO A 174 35.51 -3.34 -19.17
N ASN A 175 35.80 -4.61 -19.40
CA ASN A 175 35.83 -5.64 -18.37
C ASN A 175 37.20 -5.84 -17.72
N PHE A 176 38.23 -5.14 -18.26
CA PHE A 176 39.59 -5.13 -17.74
C PHE A 176 40.24 -3.76 -17.95
N TYR A 177 40.77 -3.18 -16.87
CA TYR A 177 41.29 -1.81 -16.93
C TYR A 177 42.47 -1.64 -15.99
N LYS A 178 43.60 -1.10 -16.51
CA LYS A 178 44.84 -0.87 -15.74
C LYS A 178 45.35 -2.10 -14.97
N GLY A 179 45.20 -3.27 -15.56
CA GLY A 179 45.65 -4.52 -14.93
C GLY A 179 44.64 -5.21 -14.05
N ASN A 180 43.47 -4.61 -13.81
CA ASN A 180 42.42 -5.13 -12.91
C ASN A 180 41.20 -5.63 -13.68
N ILE A 181 40.58 -6.69 -13.15
CA ILE A 181 39.24 -7.14 -13.54
C ILE A 181 38.21 -6.07 -13.08
N ILE A 182 37.34 -5.68 -13.98
CA ILE A 182 36.23 -4.76 -13.66
C ILE A 182 34.96 -5.58 -13.49
N THR A 183 34.36 -5.48 -12.33
CA THR A 183 33.08 -6.17 -11.97
C THR A 183 31.92 -5.22 -11.86
N THR A 184 32.16 -3.94 -11.60
CA THR A 184 31.14 -2.96 -11.34
C THR A 184 31.30 -1.72 -12.21
N VAL A 185 30.18 -1.17 -12.67
CA VAL A 185 30.13 0.11 -13.35
C VAL A 185 29.22 1.06 -12.58
N GLY A 186 29.71 2.22 -12.14
CA GLY A 186 29.00 3.21 -11.33
C GLY A 186 28.82 2.83 -9.87
N GLY A 187 27.99 3.60 -9.16
CA GLY A 187 27.65 3.36 -7.75
C GLY A 187 28.66 3.85 -6.73
N TYR A 188 29.85 4.26 -7.14
CA TYR A 188 30.85 4.84 -6.26
C TYR A 188 30.39 6.26 -5.87
N LYS A 189 30.25 6.53 -4.56
CA LYS A 189 29.75 7.80 -4.01
C LYS A 189 28.36 8.23 -4.51
N ASN A 190 27.55 7.29 -5.06
CA ASN A 190 26.23 7.57 -5.63
C ASN A 190 26.23 8.64 -6.74
N GLU A 191 27.31 8.76 -7.47
CA GLU A 191 27.45 9.70 -8.58
C GLU A 191 27.14 9.03 -9.93
N ASN A 192 26.58 9.82 -10.86
CA ASN A 192 26.43 9.39 -12.25
C ASN A 192 27.81 9.28 -12.90
N ILE A 193 28.08 8.16 -13.56
CA ILE A 193 29.38 7.88 -14.19
C ILE A 193 29.73 8.83 -15.32
N LEU A 194 28.73 9.48 -15.92
CA LEU A 194 28.95 10.40 -17.05
C LEU A 194 29.18 11.85 -16.57
N GLY A 195 28.97 12.13 -15.27
CA GLY A 195 29.23 13.46 -14.68
C GLY A 195 28.56 14.58 -15.49
N ASN A 196 29.37 15.57 -15.90
CA ASN A 196 28.90 16.71 -16.70
C ASN A 196 28.71 16.40 -18.19
N GLN A 197 29.04 15.21 -18.65
CA GLN A 197 28.93 14.77 -20.07
C GLN A 197 27.57 14.10 -20.36
N LYS A 198 26.54 14.30 -19.52
CA LYS A 198 25.19 13.74 -19.67
C LYS A 198 24.51 14.07 -21.02
N THR A 199 24.91 15.17 -21.64
CA THR A 199 24.40 15.60 -22.94
C THR A 199 25.34 15.13 -24.06
N GLY A 200 24.88 14.17 -24.84
CA GLY A 200 25.67 13.64 -25.99
C GLY A 200 25.93 12.15 -25.95
N ILE A 201 25.81 11.51 -24.77
CA ILE A 201 25.90 10.03 -24.70
C ILE A 201 24.53 9.47 -25.09
N THR A 202 24.45 8.81 -26.23
CA THR A 202 23.22 8.23 -26.77
C THR A 202 23.08 6.74 -26.51
N GLY A 203 24.19 6.07 -26.23
CA GLY A 203 24.25 4.64 -25.96
C GLY A 203 25.33 4.26 -24.97
N VAL A 204 25.23 3.07 -24.40
CA VAL A 204 26.30 2.44 -23.63
C VAL A 204 26.38 0.95 -23.95
N ASN A 205 27.59 0.45 -24.12
CA ASN A 205 27.83 -0.98 -24.34
C ASN A 205 28.65 -1.54 -23.17
N ILE A 206 27.99 -2.32 -22.30
CA ILE A 206 28.64 -2.95 -21.14
C ILE A 206 29.22 -4.29 -21.55
N SER A 207 30.52 -4.49 -21.32
CA SER A 207 31.24 -5.71 -21.71
C SER A 207 30.83 -6.90 -20.82
N LYS A 208 30.85 -8.10 -21.41
CA LYS A 208 30.68 -9.36 -20.66
C LYS A 208 31.78 -9.47 -19.60
N GLY A 209 31.40 -9.87 -18.38
CA GLY A 209 32.27 -9.91 -17.21
C GLY A 209 31.93 -8.90 -16.15
N ILE A 210 31.24 -7.82 -16.51
CA ILE A 210 30.63 -6.89 -15.51
C ILE A 210 29.48 -7.60 -14.81
N GLN A 211 29.47 -7.60 -13.47
CA GLN A 211 28.48 -8.27 -12.62
C GLN A 211 27.43 -7.30 -12.10
N LYS A 212 27.78 -6.03 -11.93
CA LYS A 212 26.92 -5.05 -11.27
C LYS A 212 26.89 -3.71 -11.99
N ILE A 213 25.68 -3.19 -12.18
CA ILE A 213 25.45 -1.78 -12.46
C ILE A 213 25.15 -1.12 -11.12
N GLY A 214 25.96 -0.15 -10.72
CA GLY A 214 25.83 0.52 -9.44
C GLY A 214 24.68 1.51 -9.40
N ASN A 215 24.39 2.02 -8.20
CA ASN A 215 23.34 3.02 -8.03
C ASN A 215 23.67 4.31 -8.80
N TYR A 216 22.65 4.96 -9.36
CA TYR A 216 22.74 6.23 -10.09
C TYR A 216 23.70 6.24 -11.29
N SER A 217 24.15 5.08 -11.79
CA SER A 217 25.21 4.99 -12.83
C SER A 217 24.92 5.86 -14.04
N PHE A 218 23.70 5.88 -14.55
CA PHE A 218 23.28 6.65 -15.73
C PHE A 218 22.10 7.59 -15.40
N TYR A 219 21.91 7.91 -14.12
CA TYR A 219 20.81 8.74 -13.63
C TYR A 219 20.71 10.08 -14.36
N GLN A 220 19.50 10.44 -14.84
CA GLN A 220 19.22 11.68 -15.55
C GLN A 220 20.06 11.90 -16.82
N THR A 221 20.52 10.83 -17.48
CA THR A 221 21.14 10.93 -18.79
C THR A 221 20.06 10.94 -19.86
N SER A 222 19.42 12.09 -20.09
CA SER A 222 18.26 12.23 -20.97
C SER A 222 18.55 11.94 -22.45
N SER A 223 19.83 11.95 -22.87
CA SER A 223 20.24 11.57 -24.22
C SER A 223 20.44 10.07 -24.40
N LEU A 224 20.49 9.28 -23.31
CA LEU A 224 20.74 7.84 -23.37
C LEU A 224 19.49 7.09 -23.84
N THR A 225 19.53 6.60 -25.09
CA THR A 225 18.42 5.87 -25.72
C THR A 225 18.64 4.36 -25.78
N MET A 226 19.87 3.90 -25.60
CA MET A 226 20.24 2.48 -25.72
C MET A 226 21.26 2.08 -24.65
N ALA A 227 21.03 0.90 -24.04
CA ALA A 227 22.03 0.24 -23.18
C ALA A 227 22.10 -1.24 -23.53
N LYS A 228 23.32 -1.71 -23.90
CA LYS A 228 23.57 -3.13 -24.12
C LYS A 228 24.04 -3.77 -22.82
N LEU A 229 23.21 -4.61 -22.24
CA LEU A 229 23.46 -5.30 -20.97
C LEU A 229 23.90 -6.75 -21.25
N PRO A 230 25.08 -7.20 -20.78
CA PRO A 230 25.55 -8.58 -20.98
C PRO A 230 24.87 -9.52 -19.96
N ASP A 231 24.84 -10.82 -20.30
CA ASP A 231 24.27 -11.86 -19.42
C ASP A 231 25.01 -12.02 -18.07
N SER A 232 26.22 -11.45 -17.94
CA SER A 232 26.97 -11.48 -16.69
C SER A 232 26.43 -10.56 -15.60
N ILE A 233 25.51 -9.64 -15.90
CA ILE A 233 24.91 -8.74 -14.91
C ILE A 233 24.05 -9.53 -13.94
N GLU A 234 24.38 -9.46 -12.65
CA GLU A 234 23.65 -10.05 -11.54
C GLU A 234 22.76 -9.04 -10.81
N ILE A 235 23.21 -7.78 -10.73
CA ILE A 235 22.53 -6.71 -10.00
C ILE A 235 22.41 -5.47 -10.89
N ILE A 236 21.19 -4.92 -10.95
CA ILE A 236 20.92 -3.60 -11.53
C ILE A 236 20.57 -2.65 -10.37
N GLY A 237 21.47 -1.70 -10.13
CA GLY A 237 21.43 -0.81 -8.97
C GLY A 237 20.30 0.22 -8.99
N GLY A 238 20.07 0.82 -7.84
CA GLY A 238 19.00 1.79 -7.64
C GLY A 238 19.16 3.05 -8.48
N ALA A 239 18.08 3.52 -9.08
CA ALA A 239 18.05 4.69 -9.97
C ALA A 239 19.11 4.66 -11.09
N SER A 240 19.63 3.48 -11.44
CA SER A 240 20.76 3.37 -12.38
C SER A 240 20.45 3.92 -13.77
N PHE A 241 19.21 3.79 -14.24
CA PHE A 241 18.74 4.35 -15.52
C PHE A 241 17.52 5.28 -15.36
N LYS A 242 17.26 5.73 -14.13
CA LYS A 242 16.15 6.64 -13.87
C LYS A 242 16.28 7.93 -14.67
N ASP A 243 15.15 8.43 -15.22
CA ASP A 243 15.08 9.65 -16.03
C ASP A 243 16.00 9.64 -17.26
N THR A 244 16.21 8.46 -17.88
CA THR A 244 16.86 8.32 -19.18
C THR A 244 15.84 8.19 -20.31
N SER A 245 16.28 8.39 -21.56
CA SER A 245 15.45 8.14 -22.76
C SER A 245 15.55 6.71 -23.29
N LEU A 246 15.95 5.75 -22.44
CA LEU A 246 15.99 4.34 -22.85
C LEU A 246 14.68 3.93 -23.50
N SER A 247 14.75 3.35 -24.71
CA SER A 247 13.59 3.03 -25.53
C SER A 247 13.71 1.65 -26.18
N GLY A 248 12.62 1.18 -26.76
CA GLY A 248 12.57 -0.14 -27.37
C GLY A 248 12.37 -1.26 -26.34
N GLU A 249 12.71 -2.47 -26.73
CA GLU A 249 12.60 -3.66 -25.87
C GLU A 249 13.77 -3.72 -24.88
N LEU A 250 13.46 -3.81 -23.59
CA LEU A 250 14.43 -4.07 -22.54
C LEU A 250 14.42 -5.56 -22.19
N ASN A 251 15.56 -6.23 -22.45
CA ASN A 251 15.78 -7.61 -22.03
C ASN A 251 16.62 -7.60 -20.75
N ILE A 252 16.05 -8.05 -19.64
CA ILE A 252 16.81 -8.21 -18.39
C ILE A 252 17.79 -9.38 -18.56
N PRO A 253 19.10 -9.17 -18.29
CA PRO A 253 20.13 -10.18 -18.51
C PRO A 253 19.85 -11.49 -17.78
N LYS A 254 20.24 -12.62 -18.38
CA LYS A 254 19.92 -13.97 -17.90
C LYS A 254 20.30 -14.23 -16.44
N ASN A 255 21.42 -13.68 -15.98
CA ASN A 255 21.92 -13.91 -14.61
C ASN A 255 21.46 -12.86 -13.61
N THR A 256 20.68 -11.87 -14.02
CA THR A 256 20.19 -10.84 -13.12
C THR A 256 19.24 -11.45 -12.07
N VAL A 257 19.59 -11.27 -10.81
CA VAL A 257 18.85 -11.76 -9.64
C VAL A 257 18.02 -10.64 -9.01
N GLU A 258 18.54 -9.41 -9.02
CA GLU A 258 17.90 -8.27 -8.36
C GLU A 258 17.91 -7.01 -9.22
N ILE A 259 16.77 -6.34 -9.26
CA ILE A 259 16.59 -4.99 -9.78
C ILE A 259 16.24 -4.11 -8.58
N TYR A 260 17.08 -3.12 -8.28
CA TYR A 260 16.92 -2.24 -7.12
C TYR A 260 15.92 -1.09 -7.37
N PRO A 261 15.52 -0.37 -6.31
CA PRO A 261 14.52 0.68 -6.42
C PRO A 261 14.85 1.75 -7.47
N TYR A 262 13.82 2.20 -8.21
CA TYR A 262 13.91 3.23 -9.26
C TYR A 262 14.82 2.89 -10.44
N ALA A 263 15.26 1.65 -10.63
CA ALA A 263 16.31 1.31 -11.60
C ALA A 263 16.02 1.82 -13.03
N PHE A 264 14.77 1.73 -13.50
CA PHE A 264 14.31 2.17 -14.82
C PHE A 264 13.15 3.16 -14.74
N ASP A 265 12.96 3.81 -13.60
CA ASP A 265 11.88 4.77 -13.39
C ASP A 265 11.93 5.89 -14.45
N SER A 266 10.77 6.24 -15.00
CA SER A 266 10.62 7.30 -16.02
C SER A 266 11.45 7.09 -17.29
N THR A 267 11.54 5.82 -17.77
CA THR A 267 12.15 5.49 -19.06
C THR A 267 11.10 5.32 -20.16
N ASN A 268 11.56 5.34 -21.43
CA ASN A 268 10.71 5.19 -22.62
C ASN A 268 10.71 3.77 -23.20
N ILE A 269 11.05 2.74 -22.39
CA ILE A 269 11.00 1.34 -22.83
C ILE A 269 9.59 0.96 -23.30
N THR A 270 9.49 0.21 -24.40
CA THR A 270 8.22 -0.16 -25.01
C THR A 270 7.81 -1.61 -24.76
N ALA A 271 8.77 -2.47 -24.42
CA ALA A 271 8.56 -3.86 -24.05
C ALA A 271 9.58 -4.29 -22.99
N LEU A 272 9.21 -5.25 -22.15
CA LEU A 272 10.06 -5.77 -21.08
C LEU A 272 10.06 -7.30 -21.09
N LYS A 273 11.26 -7.88 -21.11
CA LYS A 273 11.47 -9.31 -20.92
C LYS A 273 12.26 -9.56 -19.64
N LEU A 274 11.62 -10.19 -18.67
CA LEU A 274 12.26 -10.62 -17.43
C LEU A 274 12.84 -12.02 -17.57
N ASN A 275 13.97 -12.28 -16.89
CA ASN A 275 14.60 -13.61 -16.90
C ASN A 275 14.04 -14.51 -15.81
N ASN A 276 14.19 -15.84 -15.97
CA ASN A 276 13.70 -16.85 -15.03
C ASN A 276 14.56 -17.01 -13.76
N GLY A 277 15.59 -16.19 -13.56
CA GLY A 277 16.43 -16.17 -12.34
C GLY A 277 16.13 -15.01 -11.42
N LEU A 278 15.30 -14.05 -11.87
CA LEU A 278 15.01 -12.82 -11.14
C LEU A 278 14.20 -13.12 -9.87
N LYS A 279 14.70 -12.64 -8.73
CA LYS A 279 14.10 -12.83 -7.40
C LYS A 279 13.45 -11.57 -6.83
N ARG A 280 13.93 -10.38 -7.27
CA ARG A 280 13.47 -9.10 -6.72
C ARG A 280 13.28 -8.05 -7.80
N ILE A 281 12.15 -7.37 -7.74
CA ILE A 281 11.87 -6.10 -8.43
C ILE A 281 11.61 -5.07 -7.34
N GLY A 282 12.52 -4.10 -7.22
CA GLY A 282 12.54 -3.07 -6.17
C GLY A 282 11.46 -2.01 -6.37
N SER A 283 11.25 -1.22 -5.34
CA SER A 283 10.24 -0.15 -5.32
C SER A 283 10.46 0.85 -6.46
N TYR A 284 9.39 1.19 -7.18
CA TYR A 284 9.43 2.11 -8.34
C TYR A 284 10.37 1.67 -9.47
N ALA A 285 10.78 0.40 -9.56
CA ALA A 285 11.81 -0.04 -10.52
C ALA A 285 11.46 0.27 -11.97
N PHE A 286 10.19 0.21 -12.36
CA PHE A 286 9.65 0.53 -13.68
C PHE A 286 8.50 1.55 -13.60
N SER A 287 8.46 2.37 -12.53
CA SER A 287 7.45 3.41 -12.38
C SER A 287 7.53 4.40 -13.54
N ASP A 288 6.37 4.94 -13.93
CA ASP A 288 6.22 5.94 -14.98
C ASP A 288 6.81 5.56 -16.35
N CYS A 289 7.01 4.25 -16.60
CA CYS A 289 7.34 3.73 -17.93
C CYS A 289 6.08 3.77 -18.82
N SER A 290 5.60 4.97 -19.14
CA SER A 290 4.31 5.20 -19.83
C SER A 290 4.26 4.66 -21.26
N ALA A 291 5.39 4.33 -21.86
CA ALA A 291 5.50 3.69 -23.17
C ALA A 291 5.46 2.15 -23.08
N LEU A 292 5.71 1.57 -21.89
CA LEU A 292 5.78 0.13 -21.68
C LEU A 292 4.42 -0.53 -21.92
N GLY A 293 4.36 -1.37 -22.97
CA GLY A 293 3.13 -2.04 -23.39
C GLY A 293 3.34 -3.53 -23.65
N GLY A 294 2.26 -4.18 -24.12
CA GLY A 294 2.22 -5.61 -24.32
C GLY A 294 2.01 -6.38 -23.02
N THR A 295 2.19 -7.69 -23.07
CA THR A 295 1.98 -8.59 -21.92
C THR A 295 3.20 -8.59 -21.00
N LEU A 296 2.96 -8.51 -19.69
CA LEU A 296 3.99 -8.63 -18.65
C LEU A 296 3.97 -10.05 -18.08
N THR A 297 5.07 -10.77 -18.25
CA THR A 297 5.27 -12.09 -17.62
C THR A 297 6.24 -11.96 -16.46
N LEU A 298 5.78 -12.19 -15.24
CA LEU A 298 6.60 -12.26 -14.04
C LEU A 298 7.15 -13.68 -13.89
N PRO A 299 8.47 -13.87 -13.60
CA PRO A 299 9.05 -15.20 -13.46
C PRO A 299 8.63 -15.88 -12.15
N ASP A 300 8.50 -17.22 -12.17
CA ASP A 300 8.12 -18.03 -11.00
C ASP A 300 9.13 -17.95 -9.85
N THR A 301 10.37 -17.53 -10.15
CA THR A 301 11.43 -17.31 -9.14
C THR A 301 11.28 -16.02 -8.36
N LEU A 302 10.35 -15.14 -8.76
CA LEU A 302 10.17 -13.84 -8.11
C LEU A 302 9.60 -14.01 -6.69
N ASN A 303 10.28 -13.40 -5.70
CA ASN A 303 9.89 -13.45 -4.30
C ASN A 303 9.49 -12.07 -3.75
N TYR A 304 10.08 -11.01 -4.33
CA TYR A 304 9.88 -9.63 -3.89
C TYR A 304 9.39 -8.78 -5.05
N LEU A 305 8.18 -8.30 -4.95
CA LEU A 305 7.56 -7.34 -5.85
C LEU A 305 7.12 -6.14 -5.01
N GLU A 306 7.99 -5.12 -5.01
CA GLU A 306 7.92 -4.03 -4.04
C GLU A 306 7.02 -2.87 -4.48
N ASP A 307 6.90 -1.86 -3.59
CA ASP A 307 5.97 -0.75 -3.73
C ASP A 307 6.14 -0.02 -5.07
N ALA A 308 5.03 0.24 -5.75
CA ALA A 308 4.97 1.01 -6.99
C ALA A 308 5.89 0.51 -8.14
N ALA A 309 6.29 -0.78 -8.12
CA ALA A 309 7.28 -1.33 -9.06
C ALA A 309 6.91 -1.09 -10.54
N PHE A 310 5.62 -1.06 -10.89
CA PHE A 310 5.08 -0.78 -12.23
C PHE A 310 4.03 0.36 -12.21
N TYR A 311 4.16 1.30 -11.27
CA TYR A 311 3.25 2.43 -11.13
C TYR A 311 3.10 3.20 -12.45
N GLN A 312 1.86 3.48 -12.88
CA GLN A 312 1.52 4.22 -14.12
C GLN A 312 2.00 3.58 -15.45
N CYS A 313 2.30 2.29 -15.49
CA CYS A 313 2.57 1.58 -16.76
C CYS A 313 1.25 1.32 -17.52
N SER A 314 0.60 2.38 -17.97
CA SER A 314 -0.77 2.36 -18.49
C SER A 314 -0.98 1.64 -19.82
N LYS A 315 0.09 1.24 -20.52
CA LYS A 315 0.00 0.50 -21.80
C LYS A 315 0.23 -1.01 -21.66
N LEU A 316 0.52 -1.52 -20.46
CA LEU A 316 0.55 -2.97 -20.22
C LEU A 316 -0.84 -3.57 -20.48
N THR A 317 -0.88 -4.71 -21.18
CA THR A 317 -2.13 -5.35 -21.63
C THR A 317 -2.16 -6.85 -21.34
N GLY A 318 -3.32 -7.49 -21.54
CA GLY A 318 -3.50 -8.93 -21.42
C GLY A 318 -3.61 -9.42 -19.98
N ASP A 319 -3.26 -10.68 -19.79
CA ASP A 319 -3.30 -11.34 -18.48
C ASP A 319 -2.13 -10.92 -17.59
N LEU A 320 -2.36 -10.90 -16.29
CA LEU A 320 -1.33 -10.70 -15.29
C LEU A 320 -1.39 -11.82 -14.25
N THR A 321 -0.30 -12.56 -14.09
CA THR A 321 -0.15 -13.57 -13.04
C THR A 321 0.88 -13.13 -12.04
N ILE A 322 0.52 -13.11 -10.76
CA ILE A 322 1.45 -12.89 -9.65
C ILE A 322 1.90 -14.26 -9.16
N PRO A 323 3.21 -14.60 -9.25
CA PRO A 323 3.70 -15.93 -8.93
C PRO A 323 3.66 -16.24 -7.43
N ALA A 324 3.58 -17.51 -7.09
CA ALA A 324 3.45 -18.05 -5.73
C ALA A 324 4.56 -17.61 -4.76
N GLY A 325 5.76 -17.34 -5.28
CA GLY A 325 6.90 -16.84 -4.49
C GLY A 325 6.67 -15.46 -3.89
N VAL A 326 5.82 -14.62 -4.51
CA VAL A 326 5.47 -13.29 -4.02
C VAL A 326 4.43 -13.41 -2.91
N THR A 327 4.87 -13.65 -1.68
CA THR A 327 3.96 -13.81 -0.54
C THR A 327 3.23 -12.53 -0.15
N LYS A 328 3.83 -11.39 -0.41
CA LYS A 328 3.24 -10.05 -0.18
C LYS A 328 3.48 -9.17 -1.40
N ILE A 329 2.40 -8.63 -1.95
CA ILE A 329 2.43 -7.67 -3.04
C ILE A 329 2.60 -6.26 -2.44
N GLY A 330 3.54 -5.47 -2.96
CA GLY A 330 3.80 -4.10 -2.50
C GLY A 330 2.62 -3.15 -2.71
N ASN A 331 2.71 -1.96 -2.12
CA ASN A 331 1.70 -0.90 -2.28
C ASN A 331 1.78 -0.31 -3.69
N GLY A 332 0.65 -0.08 -4.33
CA GLY A 332 0.56 0.60 -5.63
C GLY A 332 1.34 -0.05 -6.77
N VAL A 333 1.69 -1.36 -6.67
CA VAL A 333 2.58 -2.03 -7.65
C VAL A 333 2.11 -1.81 -9.07
N PHE A 334 0.81 -1.94 -9.34
CA PHE A 334 0.20 -1.73 -10.66
C PHE A 334 -0.82 -0.58 -10.65
N PHE A 335 -0.61 0.40 -9.78
CA PHE A 335 -1.51 1.56 -9.70
C PHE A 335 -1.55 2.31 -11.03
N ASN A 336 -2.75 2.59 -11.54
CA ASN A 336 -2.98 3.25 -12.84
C ASN A 336 -2.45 2.47 -14.06
N CYS A 337 -2.25 1.14 -13.98
CA CYS A 337 -1.96 0.30 -15.14
C CYS A 337 -3.25 -0.04 -15.90
N SER A 338 -3.94 0.97 -16.40
CA SER A 338 -5.30 0.87 -16.96
C SER A 338 -5.42 0.10 -18.28
N GLY A 339 -4.31 -0.27 -18.90
CA GLY A 339 -4.29 -1.04 -20.15
C GLY A 339 -4.55 -2.54 -19.98
N PHE A 340 -4.37 -3.11 -18.78
CA PHE A 340 -4.68 -4.53 -18.55
C PHE A 340 -6.15 -4.83 -18.81
N ASP A 341 -6.43 -5.79 -19.69
CA ASP A 341 -7.77 -6.18 -20.15
C ASP A 341 -8.06 -7.68 -20.05
N GLY A 342 -7.09 -8.46 -19.56
CA GLY A 342 -7.15 -9.90 -19.37
C GLY A 342 -7.52 -10.32 -17.94
N CYS A 343 -7.07 -11.52 -17.56
CA CYS A 343 -7.27 -12.10 -16.24
C CYS A 343 -6.18 -11.65 -15.26
N LEU A 344 -6.57 -11.20 -14.06
CA LEU A 344 -5.67 -11.07 -12.92
C LEU A 344 -5.72 -12.35 -12.11
N THR A 345 -4.59 -13.05 -12.03
CA THR A 345 -4.43 -14.28 -11.23
C THR A 345 -3.39 -14.04 -10.13
N LEU A 346 -3.77 -14.27 -8.88
CA LEU A 346 -2.84 -14.40 -7.77
C LEU A 346 -2.63 -15.89 -7.52
N GLU A 347 -1.39 -16.39 -7.60
CA GLU A 347 -1.11 -17.80 -7.40
C GLU A 347 -1.16 -18.21 -5.92
N ASN A 348 -1.31 -19.51 -5.67
CA ASN A 348 -1.36 -20.07 -4.33
C ASN A 348 0.02 -19.98 -3.68
N GLY A 349 0.18 -19.12 -2.71
CA GLY A 349 1.44 -18.66 -2.08
C GLY A 349 1.35 -17.18 -1.72
N VAL A 350 0.60 -16.40 -2.51
CA VAL A 350 0.29 -15.01 -2.21
C VAL A 350 -0.61 -14.95 -0.97
N LYS A 351 -0.17 -14.21 0.06
CA LYS A 351 -0.87 -14.08 1.35
C LYS A 351 -1.50 -12.70 1.56
N GLU A 352 -0.86 -11.65 1.06
CA GLU A 352 -1.28 -10.27 1.30
C GLU A 352 -1.16 -9.41 0.04
N THR A 353 -2.11 -8.53 -0.16
CA THR A 353 -2.02 -7.45 -1.15
C THR A 353 -1.77 -6.12 -0.44
N GLY A 354 -0.94 -5.27 -1.04
CA GLY A 354 -0.67 -3.90 -0.55
C GLY A 354 -1.80 -2.92 -0.87
N THR A 355 -1.70 -1.73 -0.29
CA THR A 355 -2.60 -0.60 -0.57
C THR A 355 -2.55 -0.24 -2.05
N LEU A 356 -3.71 -0.07 -2.71
CA LEU A 356 -3.82 0.36 -4.10
C LEU A 356 -3.10 -0.55 -5.12
N ALA A 357 -2.80 -1.81 -4.77
CA ALA A 357 -1.91 -2.67 -5.57
C ALA A 357 -2.37 -2.85 -7.03
N PHE A 358 -3.67 -2.90 -7.29
CA PHE A 358 -4.30 -3.03 -8.61
C PHE A 358 -5.36 -1.96 -8.87
N ALA A 359 -5.21 -0.79 -8.26
CA ALA A 359 -6.20 0.27 -8.31
C ALA A 359 -5.94 1.29 -9.44
N SER A 360 -6.95 2.13 -9.67
CA SER A 360 -6.81 3.36 -10.44
C SER A 360 -7.30 4.56 -9.64
N SER A 361 -6.75 5.75 -9.92
CA SER A 361 -7.16 7.00 -9.25
C SER A 361 -8.37 7.67 -9.87
N LEU A 362 -8.74 7.33 -11.11
CA LEU A 362 -9.74 8.06 -11.87
C LEU A 362 -10.78 7.13 -12.50
N PRO A 363 -12.07 7.47 -12.41
CA PRO A 363 -13.13 6.71 -13.08
C PRO A 363 -13.03 6.73 -14.63
N LYS A 364 -12.27 7.68 -15.20
CA LYS A 364 -12.07 7.79 -16.65
C LYS A 364 -11.00 6.82 -17.19
N THR A 365 -10.10 6.33 -16.34
CA THR A 365 -9.04 5.39 -16.68
C THR A 365 -9.05 4.21 -15.69
N PRO A 366 -10.17 3.45 -15.62
CA PRO A 366 -10.30 2.37 -14.65
C PRO A 366 -9.35 1.23 -14.98
N MET A 367 -9.05 0.38 -14.00
CA MET A 367 -8.44 -0.94 -14.25
C MET A 367 -9.42 -1.80 -15.02
N CYS A 368 -8.96 -2.40 -16.12
CA CYS A 368 -9.82 -3.09 -17.09
C CYS A 368 -9.75 -4.63 -17.02
N PHE A 369 -9.14 -5.21 -15.98
CA PHE A 369 -9.19 -6.67 -15.79
C PHE A 369 -10.60 -7.20 -15.94
N ASN A 370 -10.77 -8.25 -16.75
CA ASN A 370 -12.06 -8.86 -17.04
C ASN A 370 -12.34 -10.11 -16.18
N LYS A 371 -11.35 -10.58 -15.41
CA LYS A 371 -11.46 -11.71 -14.50
C LYS A 371 -10.50 -11.53 -13.32
N LEU A 372 -10.90 -12.00 -12.14
CA LEU A 372 -10.08 -12.03 -10.94
C LEU A 372 -10.07 -13.44 -10.36
N VAL A 373 -8.89 -13.98 -10.10
CA VAL A 373 -8.68 -15.27 -9.45
C VAL A 373 -7.86 -15.05 -8.18
N LEU A 374 -8.49 -15.29 -7.02
CA LEU A 374 -7.87 -15.16 -5.71
C LEU A 374 -7.48 -16.56 -5.19
N PRO A 375 -6.29 -16.74 -4.58
CA PRO A 375 -5.83 -18.03 -4.06
C PRO A 375 -6.39 -18.31 -2.66
N ASN A 376 -6.42 -19.61 -2.29
CA ASN A 376 -6.79 -20.01 -0.94
C ASN A 376 -5.78 -19.58 0.15
N SER A 377 -4.55 -19.25 -0.24
CA SER A 377 -3.50 -18.74 0.65
C SER A 377 -3.69 -17.28 1.05
N LEU A 378 -4.59 -16.55 0.39
CA LEU A 378 -4.79 -15.12 0.63
C LEU A 378 -5.48 -14.90 1.96
N THR A 379 -4.77 -14.23 2.89
CA THR A 379 -5.26 -13.92 4.25
C THR A 379 -5.68 -12.45 4.40
N LYS A 380 -5.09 -11.56 3.59
CA LYS A 380 -5.39 -10.12 3.68
C LYS A 380 -5.51 -9.47 2.29
N ILE A 381 -6.62 -8.77 2.09
CA ILE A 381 -6.79 -7.81 0.98
C ILE A 381 -6.57 -6.41 1.56
N GLY A 382 -5.52 -5.73 1.08
CA GLY A 382 -5.11 -4.40 1.53
C GLY A 382 -6.07 -3.28 1.16
N PRO A 383 -5.86 -2.07 1.70
CA PRO A 383 -6.71 -0.92 1.42
C PRO A 383 -6.75 -0.59 -0.08
N TYR A 384 -7.95 -0.30 -0.59
CA TYR A 384 -8.19 0.12 -1.98
C TYR A 384 -7.55 -0.80 -3.04
N THR A 385 -7.24 -2.06 -2.71
CA THR A 385 -6.50 -2.98 -3.60
C THR A 385 -7.11 -3.06 -5.00
N PHE A 386 -8.45 -3.14 -5.12
CA PHE A 386 -9.17 -3.27 -6.40
C PHE A 386 -10.04 -2.05 -6.72
N GLN A 387 -9.68 -0.88 -6.19
CA GLN A 387 -10.43 0.35 -6.46
C GLN A 387 -10.48 0.65 -7.95
N TYR A 388 -11.67 0.96 -8.47
CA TYR A 388 -11.94 1.17 -9.90
C TYR A 388 -11.61 -0.02 -10.81
N CYS A 389 -11.60 -1.26 -10.31
CA CYS A 389 -11.60 -2.46 -11.17
C CYS A 389 -13.00 -2.69 -11.76
N THR A 390 -13.36 -1.89 -12.76
CA THR A 390 -14.75 -1.74 -13.22
C THR A 390 -15.22 -2.79 -14.26
N LYS A 391 -14.34 -3.71 -14.67
CA LYS A 391 -14.66 -4.73 -15.69
C LYS A 391 -14.78 -6.16 -15.15
N ILE A 392 -14.40 -6.38 -13.90
CA ILE A 392 -14.49 -7.71 -13.26
C ILE A 392 -15.97 -8.06 -13.04
N PRO A 393 -16.50 -9.12 -13.69
CA PRO A 393 -17.92 -9.47 -13.59
C PRO A 393 -18.25 -10.33 -12.37
N GLN A 394 -17.28 -11.06 -11.84
CA GLN A 394 -17.46 -12.01 -10.75
C GLN A 394 -16.39 -11.86 -9.69
N LEU A 395 -16.80 -11.77 -8.43
CA LEU A 395 -15.94 -11.81 -7.25
C LEU A 395 -16.35 -12.98 -6.37
N THR A 396 -15.37 -13.82 -6.04
CA THR A 396 -15.50 -14.89 -5.05
C THR A 396 -14.41 -14.72 -4.01
N LEU A 397 -14.78 -14.74 -2.74
CA LEU A 397 -13.85 -14.71 -1.62
C LEU A 397 -13.66 -16.14 -1.11
N ASN A 398 -12.41 -16.54 -0.91
CA ASN A 398 -12.06 -17.90 -0.49
C ASN A 398 -11.95 -17.99 1.04
N GLU A 399 -12.23 -19.16 1.59
CA GLU A 399 -11.93 -19.47 3.00
C GLU A 399 -10.41 -19.35 3.23
N GLY A 400 -10.01 -18.87 4.39
CA GLY A 400 -8.63 -18.46 4.71
C GLY A 400 -8.44 -16.95 4.72
N LEU A 401 -9.30 -16.18 4.02
CA LEU A 401 -9.27 -14.73 4.10
C LEU A 401 -9.69 -14.25 5.49
N GLU A 402 -8.84 -13.46 6.15
CA GLU A 402 -9.06 -12.95 7.50
C GLU A 402 -9.38 -11.46 7.53
N VAL A 403 -8.78 -10.68 6.63
CA VAL A 403 -8.87 -9.22 6.63
C VAL A 403 -9.28 -8.70 5.25
N ILE A 404 -10.33 -7.90 5.21
CA ILE A 404 -10.75 -7.08 4.06
C ILE A 404 -10.62 -5.63 4.49
N SER A 405 -9.60 -4.95 4.00
CA SER A 405 -9.27 -3.57 4.42
C SER A 405 -10.17 -2.53 3.78
N ASP A 406 -10.09 -1.29 4.26
CA ASP A 406 -10.88 -0.16 3.78
C ASP A 406 -10.78 0.03 2.26
N GLY A 407 -11.91 0.31 1.62
CA GLY A 407 -11.98 0.56 0.18
C GLY A 407 -11.55 -0.60 -0.73
N ALA A 408 -11.31 -1.81 -0.18
CA ALA A 408 -10.74 -2.93 -0.93
C ALA A 408 -11.45 -3.21 -2.27
N PHE A 409 -12.77 -3.02 -2.32
CA PHE A 409 -13.62 -3.23 -3.50
C PHE A 409 -14.33 -1.96 -3.96
N ASP A 410 -13.80 -0.80 -3.60
CA ASP A 410 -14.38 0.49 -3.92
C ASP A 410 -14.54 0.68 -5.44
N HIS A 411 -15.71 1.15 -5.89
CA HIS A 411 -16.03 1.36 -7.30
C HIS A 411 -15.84 0.14 -8.23
N MET A 412 -15.95 -1.09 -7.73
CA MET A 412 -16.01 -2.28 -8.58
C MET A 412 -17.39 -2.42 -9.27
N THR A 413 -17.75 -1.44 -10.07
CA THR A 413 -19.11 -1.30 -10.65
C THR A 413 -19.47 -2.33 -11.70
N GLY A 414 -18.50 -3.10 -12.21
CA GLY A 414 -18.69 -4.14 -13.20
C GLY A 414 -19.28 -5.45 -12.70
N LEU A 415 -19.28 -5.68 -11.38
CA LEU A 415 -19.73 -6.93 -10.81
C LEU A 415 -21.18 -7.27 -11.20
N GLU A 416 -21.36 -8.46 -11.71
CA GLU A 416 -22.66 -9.05 -12.05
C GLU A 416 -23.19 -10.01 -10.98
N ASN A 417 -22.42 -10.20 -9.89
CA ASN A 417 -22.88 -10.94 -8.73
C ASN A 417 -24.20 -10.37 -8.21
N THR A 418 -25.15 -11.24 -7.89
CA THR A 418 -26.37 -10.84 -7.16
C THR A 418 -26.11 -10.72 -5.68
N SER A 419 -25.13 -11.46 -5.17
CA SER A 419 -24.70 -11.45 -3.78
C SER A 419 -23.20 -11.71 -3.65
N LEU A 420 -22.64 -11.34 -2.50
CA LEU A 420 -21.29 -11.69 -2.07
C LEU A 420 -21.39 -12.46 -0.75
N THR A 421 -20.63 -13.54 -0.61
CA THR A 421 -20.52 -14.25 0.67
C THR A 421 -19.19 -13.91 1.33
N ILE A 422 -19.27 -13.40 2.56
CA ILE A 422 -18.11 -13.16 3.43
C ILE A 422 -17.70 -14.50 4.03
N PRO A 423 -16.46 -14.97 3.85
CA PRO A 423 -15.95 -16.23 4.41
C PRO A 423 -16.08 -16.34 5.91
N SER A 424 -16.11 -17.55 6.43
CA SER A 424 -16.21 -17.82 7.88
C SER A 424 -14.96 -17.36 8.64
N THR A 425 -13.83 -17.27 7.95
CA THR A 425 -12.52 -16.89 8.48
C THR A 425 -12.30 -15.38 8.58
N VAL A 426 -13.13 -14.56 7.93
CA VAL A 426 -13.00 -13.09 7.96
C VAL A 426 -13.29 -12.56 9.37
N LYS A 427 -12.30 -11.88 9.94
CA LYS A 427 -12.30 -11.29 11.28
C LYS A 427 -12.44 -9.78 11.26
N THR A 428 -11.97 -9.14 10.18
CA THR A 428 -11.95 -7.67 10.04
C THR A 428 -12.47 -7.26 8.67
N ILE A 429 -13.37 -6.28 8.67
CA ILE A 429 -13.88 -5.59 7.48
C ILE A 429 -13.74 -4.09 7.76
N GLY A 430 -12.88 -3.42 6.99
CA GLY A 430 -12.49 -2.03 7.27
C GLY A 430 -11.57 -1.91 8.50
N GLY A 431 -11.28 -0.67 8.92
CA GLY A 431 -10.63 -0.40 10.22
C GLY A 431 -9.11 -0.55 10.29
N ASP A 432 -8.42 -0.89 9.22
CA ASP A 432 -6.94 -0.96 9.17
C ASP A 432 -6.29 0.42 8.92
N TYR A 433 -6.96 1.48 9.29
CA TYR A 433 -6.57 2.82 8.91
C TYR A 433 -5.47 3.38 9.81
N LEU A 434 -4.24 3.33 9.32
CA LEU A 434 -3.28 4.41 9.55
C LEU A 434 -3.48 5.41 8.41
N VAL A 435 -4.22 6.47 8.70
CA VAL A 435 -4.47 7.58 7.77
C VAL A 435 -3.12 8.22 7.42
N ASP A 436 -2.75 8.22 6.16
CA ASP A 436 -1.95 9.31 5.61
C ASP A 436 -2.81 10.58 5.71
N GLU A 437 -2.29 11.59 6.40
CA GLU A 437 -2.98 12.87 6.68
C GLU A 437 -3.50 13.60 5.44
N ASN A 438 -3.14 13.13 4.23
CA ASN A 438 -3.44 13.80 2.96
C ASN A 438 -4.58 13.16 2.14
N THR A 439 -5.05 11.94 2.44
CA THR A 439 -6.03 11.25 1.58
C THR A 439 -7.46 11.19 2.11
N GLY A 440 -7.74 11.60 3.33
CA GLY A 440 -9.09 11.96 3.84
C GLY A 440 -10.26 10.98 3.69
N TYR A 441 -10.08 9.78 3.15
CA TYR A 441 -11.14 8.84 2.84
C TYR A 441 -11.01 7.57 3.68
N GLY A 442 -11.96 7.31 4.54
CA GLY A 442 -12.01 6.11 5.38
C GLY A 442 -13.28 5.31 5.17
N GLY A 443 -13.14 3.99 5.29
CA GLY A 443 -14.24 3.15 5.69
C GLY A 443 -15.21 2.65 4.62
N HIS A 444 -14.79 2.40 3.36
CA HIS A 444 -15.76 2.14 2.28
C HIS A 444 -15.53 0.82 1.54
N VAL A 445 -15.34 -0.28 2.27
CA VAL A 445 -15.02 -1.60 1.67
C VAL A 445 -15.92 -1.94 0.48
N PHE A 446 -17.22 -1.66 0.58
CA PHE A 446 -18.23 -2.01 -0.42
C PHE A 446 -18.84 -0.79 -1.15
N TYR A 447 -18.16 0.36 -1.08
CA TYR A 447 -18.67 1.58 -1.69
C TYR A 447 -18.77 1.43 -3.20
N ASP A 448 -19.91 1.80 -3.77
CA ASP A 448 -20.23 1.71 -5.20
C ASP A 448 -19.92 0.35 -5.86
N MET A 449 -19.94 -0.74 -5.06
CA MET A 449 -19.64 -2.09 -5.51
C MET A 449 -20.83 -2.73 -6.25
N GLY A 450 -20.56 -3.36 -7.39
CA GLY A 450 -21.52 -4.09 -8.20
C GLY A 450 -22.46 -3.21 -9.04
N LYS A 451 -23.18 -3.83 -9.96
CA LYS A 451 -24.23 -3.15 -10.77
C LYS A 451 -25.45 -2.84 -9.90
N THR A 452 -25.94 -1.59 -9.94
CA THR A 452 -27.11 -1.11 -9.18
C THR A 452 -28.35 -2.00 -9.35
N SER A 453 -28.51 -2.64 -10.51
CA SER A 453 -29.68 -3.49 -10.78
C SER A 453 -29.53 -4.93 -10.32
N LYS A 454 -28.33 -5.38 -9.90
CA LYS A 454 -28.02 -6.79 -9.66
C LYS A 454 -27.54 -7.08 -8.23
N PHE A 455 -26.67 -6.30 -7.64
CA PHE A 455 -26.04 -6.59 -6.35
C PHE A 455 -27.01 -6.31 -5.19
N THR A 456 -27.71 -7.34 -4.72
CA THR A 456 -28.85 -7.20 -3.78
C THR A 456 -28.60 -7.73 -2.38
N ALA A 457 -27.49 -8.48 -2.16
CA ALA A 457 -27.24 -9.08 -0.85
C ALA A 457 -25.74 -9.25 -0.56
N ILE A 458 -25.38 -9.15 0.72
CA ILE A 458 -24.12 -9.58 1.29
C ILE A 458 -24.45 -10.61 2.36
N TYR A 459 -23.99 -11.84 2.18
CA TYR A 459 -24.18 -12.95 3.12
C TYR A 459 -22.89 -13.21 3.91
N THR A 460 -23.00 -13.89 5.03
CA THR A 460 -21.89 -14.44 5.79
C THR A 460 -21.92 -15.96 5.72
N ALA A 461 -20.77 -16.60 5.53
CA ALA A 461 -20.67 -18.06 5.57
C ALA A 461 -21.01 -18.58 6.98
N SER A 462 -21.54 -19.80 7.03
CA SER A 462 -21.84 -20.47 8.30
C SER A 462 -20.60 -20.56 9.15
N GLY A 463 -20.71 -20.19 10.42
CA GLY A 463 -19.60 -20.21 11.38
C GLY A 463 -18.76 -18.92 11.47
N ASN A 464 -19.06 -17.89 10.69
CA ASN A 464 -18.44 -16.58 10.93
C ASN A 464 -18.83 -16.06 12.34
N LYS A 465 -17.83 -15.68 13.14
CA LYS A 465 -17.98 -15.26 14.54
C LYS A 465 -17.91 -13.74 14.74
N TYR A 466 -17.67 -12.99 13.67
CA TYR A 466 -17.41 -11.55 13.70
C TYR A 466 -18.48 -10.75 12.98
N PHE A 467 -19.12 -11.36 11.98
CA PHE A 467 -20.14 -10.74 11.16
C PHE A 467 -21.35 -11.64 10.98
N THR A 468 -22.50 -11.03 10.75
CA THR A 468 -23.74 -11.72 10.41
C THR A 468 -24.49 -10.97 9.32
N SER A 469 -25.33 -11.67 8.59
CA SER A 469 -26.21 -11.08 7.60
C SER A 469 -27.68 -11.30 7.98
N LEU A 470 -28.46 -10.25 7.86
CA LEU A 470 -29.91 -10.32 8.00
C LEU A 470 -30.54 -9.72 6.74
N ASP A 471 -31.32 -10.49 6.03
CA ASP A 471 -32.00 -10.08 4.78
C ASP A 471 -31.02 -9.44 3.76
N GLY A 472 -29.81 -9.99 3.66
CA GLY A 472 -28.76 -9.53 2.74
C GLY A 472 -28.06 -8.24 3.17
N VAL A 473 -28.36 -7.66 4.30
CA VAL A 473 -27.64 -6.52 4.89
C VAL A 473 -26.58 -7.05 5.84
N LEU A 474 -25.38 -6.48 5.80
CA LEU A 474 -24.22 -6.91 6.60
C LEU A 474 -24.18 -6.15 7.92
N TYR A 475 -24.02 -6.89 9.01
CA TYR A 475 -23.93 -6.39 10.38
C TYR A 475 -22.67 -6.93 11.09
N SER A 476 -22.29 -6.27 12.21
CA SER A 476 -21.51 -6.90 13.26
C SER A 476 -22.21 -8.16 13.79
N TYR A 477 -21.46 -9.10 14.37
CA TYR A 477 -22.00 -10.38 14.82
C TYR A 477 -23.13 -10.20 15.87
N ASP A 478 -22.97 -9.25 16.77
CA ASP A 478 -23.94 -8.88 17.80
C ASP A 478 -25.13 -8.05 17.27
N ARG A 479 -25.11 -7.69 15.99
CA ARG A 479 -26.11 -6.87 15.29
C ARG A 479 -26.26 -5.45 15.84
N THR A 480 -25.27 -4.93 16.55
CA THR A 480 -25.33 -3.55 17.06
C THR A 480 -24.94 -2.52 16.02
N ARG A 481 -24.24 -2.94 14.95
CA ARG A 481 -23.70 -2.07 13.91
C ARG A 481 -24.06 -2.54 12.50
N ILE A 482 -24.56 -1.63 11.64
CA ILE A 482 -24.73 -1.86 10.21
C ILE A 482 -23.43 -1.49 9.49
N LEU A 483 -22.83 -2.46 8.75
CA LEU A 483 -21.62 -2.23 7.97
C LEU A 483 -21.91 -1.89 6.50
N ALA A 484 -22.88 -2.59 5.88
CA ALA A 484 -23.20 -2.34 4.47
C ALA A 484 -24.64 -2.75 4.11
N TYR A 485 -25.33 -1.86 3.40
CA TYR A 485 -26.61 -2.09 2.74
C TYR A 485 -26.39 -2.18 1.24
N PRO A 486 -26.68 -3.32 0.58
CA PRO A 486 -26.39 -3.52 -0.84
C PRO A 486 -27.13 -2.53 -1.75
N ARG A 487 -26.42 -1.90 -2.65
CA ARG A 487 -26.94 -0.83 -3.52
C ARG A 487 -28.07 -1.25 -4.47
N GLY A 488 -28.13 -2.52 -4.83
CA GLY A 488 -29.14 -3.09 -5.74
C GLY A 488 -30.39 -3.60 -5.03
N LYS A 489 -30.42 -3.57 -3.70
CA LYS A 489 -31.58 -3.96 -2.90
C LYS A 489 -32.75 -3.03 -3.20
N ARG A 490 -33.93 -3.58 -3.44
CA ARG A 490 -35.10 -2.85 -4.01
C ARG A 490 -36.11 -2.40 -2.97
N ASP A 491 -35.78 -2.47 -1.69
CA ASP A 491 -36.62 -1.96 -0.63
C ASP A 491 -36.86 -0.45 -0.81
N THR A 492 -38.09 -0.05 -0.69
CA THR A 492 -38.44 1.38 -0.66
C THR A 492 -38.44 1.92 0.76
N ILE A 493 -38.63 1.06 1.75
CA ILE A 493 -38.62 1.35 3.18
C ILE A 493 -37.71 0.31 3.84
N PHE A 494 -36.79 0.78 4.65
CA PHE A 494 -35.95 -0.07 5.49
C PHE A 494 -36.13 0.29 6.96
N GLU A 495 -36.69 -0.63 7.71
CA GLU A 495 -36.79 -0.53 9.16
C GLU A 495 -35.52 -1.16 9.76
N ILE A 496 -34.70 -0.32 10.38
CA ILE A 496 -33.49 -0.77 11.06
C ILE A 496 -33.89 -1.60 12.28
N PRO A 497 -33.34 -2.83 12.42
CA PRO A 497 -33.67 -3.72 13.53
C PRO A 497 -33.39 -3.10 14.91
N GLU A 498 -34.19 -3.46 15.89
CA GLU A 498 -33.91 -3.12 17.30
C GLU A 498 -32.57 -3.75 17.73
N GLY A 499 -31.82 -3.05 18.57
CA GLY A 499 -30.49 -3.41 19.00
C GLY A 499 -29.39 -2.72 18.18
N VAL A 500 -29.68 -2.23 16.98
CA VAL A 500 -28.71 -1.43 16.20
C VAL A 500 -28.52 -0.09 16.89
N THR A 501 -27.28 0.23 17.21
CA THR A 501 -26.86 1.49 17.85
C THR A 501 -25.97 2.33 16.93
N GLN A 502 -25.35 1.72 15.91
CA GLN A 502 -24.41 2.36 15.02
C GLN A 502 -24.69 2.01 13.56
N ILE A 503 -24.35 2.94 12.67
CA ILE A 503 -24.38 2.77 11.21
C ILE A 503 -23.06 3.29 10.69
N ASP A 504 -22.35 2.44 9.92
CA ASP A 504 -21.06 2.83 9.35
C ASP A 504 -21.20 3.95 8.33
N GLU A 505 -20.16 4.73 8.22
CA GLU A 505 -20.03 5.72 7.17
C GLU A 505 -20.25 5.04 5.80
N MET A 506 -21.03 5.69 4.94
CA MET A 506 -21.43 5.18 3.60
C MET A 506 -22.15 3.82 3.58
N ALA A 507 -22.57 3.28 4.72
CA ALA A 507 -23.27 1.99 4.75
C ALA A 507 -24.48 1.91 3.80
N PHE A 508 -25.14 3.01 3.53
CA PHE A 508 -26.27 3.11 2.59
C PHE A 508 -25.91 3.78 1.26
N SER A 509 -24.63 3.95 0.96
CA SER A 509 -24.21 4.64 -0.25
C SER A 509 -24.78 3.99 -1.51
N ARG A 510 -25.24 4.82 -2.45
CA ARG A 510 -25.86 4.38 -3.71
C ARG A 510 -27.13 3.52 -3.58
N ALA A 511 -27.73 3.42 -2.39
CA ALA A 511 -29.03 2.76 -2.18
C ALA A 511 -30.18 3.56 -2.83
N SER A 512 -30.22 3.61 -4.16
CA SER A 512 -31.09 4.52 -4.93
C SER A 512 -32.58 4.15 -4.88
N TYR A 513 -32.91 2.88 -4.60
CA TYR A 513 -34.29 2.42 -4.45
C TYR A 513 -34.88 2.76 -3.10
N LEU A 514 -34.07 2.85 -2.06
CA LEU A 514 -34.48 3.15 -0.70
C LEU A 514 -34.96 4.60 -0.59
N LYS A 515 -36.22 4.80 -0.12
CA LYS A 515 -36.86 6.11 0.02
C LYS A 515 -37.01 6.52 1.46
N LYS A 516 -37.24 5.56 2.35
CA LYS A 516 -37.46 5.83 3.75
C LYS A 516 -36.64 4.89 4.65
N VAL A 517 -36.02 5.46 5.67
CA VAL A 517 -35.35 4.70 6.74
C VAL A 517 -36.12 4.97 8.05
N ILE A 518 -36.34 3.90 8.81
CA ILE A 518 -36.95 3.97 10.15
C ILE A 518 -35.90 3.60 11.18
N LEU A 519 -35.53 4.54 12.02
CA LEU A 519 -34.56 4.35 13.10
C LEU A 519 -35.18 3.63 14.28
N PRO A 520 -34.52 2.64 14.91
CA PRO A 520 -35.03 1.92 16.06
C PRO A 520 -34.98 2.75 17.35
N ASN A 521 -35.61 2.24 18.41
CA ASN A 521 -35.51 2.86 19.74
C ASN A 521 -34.09 2.84 20.31
N SER A 522 -33.32 1.81 19.98
CA SER A 522 -31.94 1.61 20.41
C SER A 522 -30.93 2.55 19.76
N TYR A 523 -31.28 3.21 18.64
CA TYR A 523 -30.33 4.03 17.89
C TYR A 523 -29.90 5.24 18.71
N THR A 524 -28.61 5.34 18.94
CA THR A 524 -27.96 6.47 19.59
C THR A 524 -26.68 6.76 18.83
N ILE A 525 -26.51 7.99 18.34
CA ILE A 525 -25.21 8.38 17.77
C ILE A 525 -24.21 8.37 18.92
N SER A 526 -23.30 7.40 18.92
CA SER A 526 -22.20 7.33 19.88
C SER A 526 -21.05 8.18 19.34
N ILE A 527 -20.70 9.23 20.07
CA ILE A 527 -19.56 10.14 19.74
C ILE A 527 -18.28 9.66 20.45
N ASP A 528 -18.25 8.46 21.01
CA ASP A 528 -17.10 7.91 21.72
C ASP A 528 -16.03 7.35 20.75
N LEU A 529 -15.52 8.18 19.83
CA LEU A 529 -14.29 7.91 19.10
C LEU A 529 -13.15 8.76 19.71
N PRO A 530 -11.91 8.22 19.76
CA PRO A 530 -10.74 8.99 20.18
C PRO A 530 -10.59 10.29 19.38
N GLU A 531 -10.19 11.37 20.06
CA GLU A 531 -10.08 12.72 19.46
C GLU A 531 -9.23 12.78 18.17
N ASN A 532 -8.28 11.89 18.00
CA ASN A 532 -7.46 11.78 16.80
C ASN A 532 -8.20 11.22 15.56
N ILE A 533 -9.42 10.67 15.76
CA ILE A 533 -10.32 10.21 14.66
C ILE A 533 -11.40 11.27 14.38
N LEU A 534 -11.60 12.23 15.27
CA LEU A 534 -12.62 13.29 15.17
C LEU A 534 -12.35 14.33 14.07
N ASN A 535 -11.15 14.35 13.46
CA ASN A 535 -10.82 15.26 12.36
C ASN A 535 -11.45 14.87 11.00
N ARG A 536 -12.27 13.80 10.96
CA ARG A 536 -13.07 13.48 9.77
C ARG A 536 -14.42 14.20 9.90
N ASP A 537 -14.65 15.11 9.01
CA ASP A 537 -15.77 16.06 9.07
C ASP A 537 -17.16 15.41 9.12
N TYR A 538 -17.33 14.11 8.79
CA TYR A 538 -18.64 13.44 8.68
C TYR A 538 -18.70 12.01 9.23
N ALA A 539 -17.62 11.47 9.79
CA ALA A 539 -17.49 10.03 10.11
C ALA A 539 -18.53 9.46 11.09
N ASN A 540 -19.17 10.30 11.90
CA ASN A 540 -20.13 9.88 12.91
C ASN A 540 -21.53 10.50 12.76
N SER A 541 -21.79 11.14 11.62
CA SER A 541 -23.09 11.72 11.33
C SER A 541 -23.97 10.77 10.50
N LEU A 542 -25.29 10.89 10.60
CA LEU A 542 -26.19 10.24 9.63
C LEU A 542 -25.92 10.69 8.20
N SER A 543 -25.38 11.89 8.01
CA SER A 543 -24.92 12.35 6.70
C SER A 543 -23.80 11.48 6.15
N GLY A 544 -22.85 11.02 6.98
CA GLY A 544 -21.84 10.04 6.59
C GLY A 544 -22.48 8.70 6.20
N ALA A 545 -23.37 8.16 7.01
CA ALA A 545 -24.06 6.89 6.75
C ALA A 545 -24.85 6.89 5.43
N PHE A 546 -25.49 8.03 5.10
CA PHE A 546 -26.31 8.23 3.90
C PHE A 546 -25.59 9.04 2.82
N TYR A 547 -24.26 9.15 2.92
CA TYR A 547 -23.43 9.94 2.01
C TYR A 547 -23.59 9.45 0.56
N LEU A 548 -23.63 10.41 -0.37
CA LEU A 548 -23.67 10.26 -1.83
C LEU A 548 -24.78 9.35 -2.43
N TYR A 549 -25.62 9.98 -3.22
CA TYR A 549 -26.53 9.34 -4.18
C TYR A 549 -27.51 8.29 -3.61
N THR A 550 -27.90 8.38 -2.33
CA THR A 550 -29.01 7.58 -1.82
C THR A 550 -30.35 8.05 -2.40
N GLY A 551 -31.34 7.14 -2.44
CA GLY A 551 -32.71 7.51 -2.82
C GLY A 551 -33.52 8.10 -1.67
N ILE A 552 -32.93 8.21 -0.46
CA ILE A 552 -33.63 8.53 0.80
C ILE A 552 -34.15 9.96 0.77
N ASN A 553 -35.48 10.07 0.92
CA ASN A 553 -36.18 11.34 0.99
C ASN A 553 -36.86 11.58 2.36
N SER A 554 -36.84 10.56 3.24
CA SER A 554 -37.48 10.64 4.53
C SER A 554 -36.75 9.76 5.56
N VAL A 555 -36.53 10.29 6.76
CA VAL A 555 -36.13 9.52 7.94
C VAL A 555 -37.22 9.61 8.97
N SER A 556 -37.60 8.49 9.57
CA SER A 556 -38.53 8.47 10.71
C SER A 556 -37.93 7.72 11.89
N VAL A 557 -38.41 7.97 13.05
CA VAL A 557 -37.95 7.41 14.32
C VAL A 557 -39.12 6.73 15.03
N LYS A 558 -38.90 5.57 15.64
CA LYS A 558 -39.93 4.93 16.50
C LYS A 558 -40.29 5.85 17.68
N SER A 559 -41.54 5.87 18.04
CA SER A 559 -42.09 6.80 19.06
C SER A 559 -41.41 6.68 20.43
N SER A 560 -40.95 5.49 20.78
CA SER A 560 -40.28 5.20 22.06
C SER A 560 -38.79 5.59 22.08
N ASN A 561 -38.20 6.08 20.97
CA ASN A 561 -36.83 6.59 20.99
C ASN A 561 -36.75 7.81 21.94
N THR A 562 -35.78 7.78 22.85
CA THR A 562 -35.62 8.79 23.90
C THR A 562 -34.74 9.97 23.49
N LYS A 563 -33.97 9.84 22.40
CA LYS A 563 -33.00 10.84 21.97
C LYS A 563 -33.43 11.63 20.74
N TYR A 564 -34.19 11.00 19.85
CA TYR A 564 -34.56 11.58 18.55
C TYR A 564 -36.07 11.58 18.32
N THR A 565 -36.47 12.46 17.44
CA THR A 565 -37.80 12.51 16.83
C THR A 565 -37.71 12.93 15.38
N SER A 566 -38.75 12.71 14.60
CA SER A 566 -38.80 13.16 13.21
C SER A 566 -40.11 13.88 12.91
N VAL A 567 -40.02 14.97 12.17
CA VAL A 567 -41.16 15.75 11.65
C VAL A 567 -40.97 15.85 10.14
N ASP A 568 -41.97 15.50 9.37
CA ASP A 568 -42.01 15.56 7.90
C ASP A 568 -40.78 14.86 7.23
N GLY A 569 -40.22 13.83 7.88
CA GLY A 569 -39.07 13.09 7.35
C GLY A 569 -37.71 13.72 7.63
N ILE A 570 -37.67 14.78 8.41
CA ILE A 570 -36.44 15.46 8.89
C ILE A 570 -36.21 15.03 10.33
N LEU A 571 -34.96 14.77 10.71
CA LEU A 571 -34.56 14.28 12.01
C LEU A 571 -34.15 15.41 12.96
N TYR A 572 -34.68 15.36 14.17
CA TYR A 572 -34.41 16.33 15.25
C TYR A 572 -34.03 15.60 16.56
N SER A 573 -33.44 16.33 17.49
CA SER A 573 -33.36 15.90 18.88
C SER A 573 -34.77 15.73 19.48
N LYS A 574 -34.91 14.90 20.51
CA LYS A 574 -36.20 14.61 21.14
C LYS A 574 -36.91 15.86 21.71
N ASP A 575 -36.12 16.81 22.19
CA ASP A 575 -36.59 18.10 22.71
C ASP A 575 -36.87 19.13 21.62
N MET A 576 -36.67 18.75 20.34
CA MET A 576 -36.85 19.62 19.17
C MET A 576 -35.94 20.84 19.13
N LYS A 577 -34.81 20.82 19.88
CA LYS A 577 -33.87 21.94 19.91
C LYS A 577 -32.77 21.87 18.84
N THR A 578 -32.46 20.66 18.34
CA THR A 578 -31.37 20.43 17.43
C THR A 578 -31.83 19.78 16.14
N LEU A 579 -31.41 20.33 14.98
CA LEU A 579 -31.54 19.69 13.67
C LEU A 579 -30.39 18.69 13.50
N TRP A 580 -30.72 17.41 13.33
CA TRP A 580 -29.74 16.34 13.17
C TRP A 580 -29.50 15.94 11.74
N TYR A 581 -30.56 15.87 10.90
CA TYR A 581 -30.37 15.43 9.52
C TYR A 581 -31.55 15.81 8.61
N VAL A 582 -31.23 16.36 7.42
CA VAL A 582 -32.17 16.59 6.32
C VAL A 582 -31.80 15.66 5.16
N PRO A 583 -32.68 14.74 4.72
CA PRO A 583 -32.38 13.85 3.61
C PRO A 583 -32.11 14.60 2.28
N ASN A 584 -31.08 14.24 1.56
CA ASN A 584 -30.69 14.90 0.30
C ASN A 584 -31.78 14.83 -0.79
N LYS A 585 -32.62 13.79 -0.76
CA LYS A 585 -33.76 13.64 -1.68
C LYS A 585 -35.09 14.11 -1.07
N TYR A 586 -35.06 14.86 0.05
CA TYR A 586 -36.24 15.57 0.55
C TYR A 586 -36.76 16.48 -0.55
N LYS A 587 -38.07 16.45 -0.80
CA LYS A 587 -38.65 17.13 -1.97
C LYS A 587 -39.30 18.44 -1.61
N GLY A 588 -38.86 19.52 -2.23
CA GLY A 588 -39.47 20.83 -2.04
C GLY A 588 -38.78 21.70 -0.99
N THR A 589 -39.54 22.55 -0.32
CA THR A 589 -39.01 23.47 0.70
C THR A 589 -38.65 22.72 1.99
N VAL A 590 -37.44 22.88 2.45
CA VAL A 590 -36.97 22.37 3.76
C VAL A 590 -37.42 23.38 4.83
N ASN A 591 -38.52 23.06 5.48
CA ASN A 591 -39.02 23.89 6.60
C ASN A 591 -38.49 23.30 7.92
N ILE A 592 -37.53 23.98 8.53
CA ILE A 592 -36.99 23.58 9.82
C ILE A 592 -38.02 23.95 10.90
N ALA A 593 -38.34 23.00 11.78
CA ALA A 593 -39.38 23.11 12.74
C ALA A 593 -39.17 24.28 13.72
N ASN A 594 -40.27 24.94 14.10
CA ASN A 594 -40.24 26.01 15.10
C ASN A 594 -39.71 25.48 16.45
N GLY A 595 -38.91 26.30 17.11
CA GLY A 595 -38.30 25.94 18.40
C GLY A 595 -36.89 25.30 18.26
N VAL A 596 -36.45 24.96 17.04
CA VAL A 596 -35.07 24.48 16.78
C VAL A 596 -34.12 25.66 16.99
N GLU A 597 -33.07 25.43 17.76
CA GLU A 597 -32.12 26.46 18.16
C GLU A 597 -30.74 26.26 17.48
N LYS A 598 -30.40 25.02 17.10
CA LYS A 598 -29.11 24.73 16.44
C LYS A 598 -29.18 23.66 15.37
N THR A 599 -28.19 23.71 14.48
CA THR A 599 -27.90 22.63 13.51
C THR A 599 -26.67 21.86 13.97
N GLU A 600 -26.68 20.53 13.85
CA GLU A 600 -25.49 19.71 14.05
C GLU A 600 -24.59 19.72 12.82
N LYS A 601 -23.32 19.37 13.02
CA LYS A 601 -22.35 19.18 11.96
C LYS A 601 -22.87 18.18 10.93
N GLY A 602 -22.81 18.55 9.65
CA GLY A 602 -23.26 17.70 8.55
C GLY A 602 -24.78 17.48 8.46
N SER A 603 -25.61 18.17 9.28
CA SER A 603 -27.08 18.01 9.27
C SER A 603 -27.73 18.30 7.93
N MET A 604 -27.11 19.15 7.11
CA MET A 604 -27.58 19.58 5.77
C MET A 604 -26.49 19.41 4.73
N PHE A 605 -25.76 18.30 4.75
CA PHE A 605 -24.65 18.07 3.82
C PHE A 605 -25.13 17.67 2.44
N ILE A 606 -24.62 18.34 1.41
CA ILE A 606 -24.76 17.96 -0.01
C ILE A 606 -23.41 18.11 -0.72
N SER A 607 -23.02 17.12 -1.49
CA SER A 607 -21.78 17.18 -2.28
C SER A 607 -21.90 17.96 -3.59
N ASN A 608 -23.14 18.15 -4.08
CA ASN A 608 -23.46 18.90 -5.31
C ASN A 608 -24.95 19.24 -5.34
N LYS A 609 -25.30 20.45 -5.77
CA LYS A 609 -26.71 20.91 -5.89
C LYS A 609 -27.58 19.97 -6.73
N GLY A 610 -27.02 19.35 -7.79
CA GLY A 610 -27.73 18.36 -8.63
C GLY A 610 -28.14 17.08 -7.91
N ASN A 611 -27.60 16.82 -6.73
CA ASN A 611 -27.90 15.63 -5.92
C ASN A 611 -29.05 15.84 -4.95
N THR A 612 -29.58 17.06 -4.78
CA THR A 612 -30.68 17.36 -3.90
C THR A 612 -31.96 17.74 -4.68
N LEU A 613 -33.11 17.53 -4.04
CA LEU A 613 -34.42 17.97 -4.54
C LEU A 613 -34.99 19.13 -3.73
N TRP A 614 -34.20 19.76 -2.86
CA TRP A 614 -34.58 20.94 -2.11
C TRP A 614 -34.78 22.12 -3.04
N THR A 615 -35.86 22.87 -2.81
CA THR A 615 -36.13 24.09 -3.59
C THR A 615 -35.82 25.35 -2.80
N ASN A 616 -36.16 25.38 -1.51
CA ASN A 616 -35.90 26.47 -0.57
C ASN A 616 -35.55 25.90 0.79
N ILE A 617 -34.94 26.72 1.64
CA ILE A 617 -34.64 26.40 3.04
C ILE A 617 -35.20 27.51 3.91
N VAL A 618 -36.01 27.16 4.93
CA VAL A 618 -36.61 28.09 5.87
C VAL A 618 -36.15 27.75 7.28
N PHE A 619 -35.41 28.66 7.88
CA PHE A 619 -34.97 28.56 9.27
C PHE A 619 -35.95 29.30 10.18
N PRO A 620 -36.30 28.76 11.37
CA PRO A 620 -37.18 29.44 12.32
C PRO A 620 -36.46 30.59 13.04
N ALA A 621 -37.23 31.52 13.57
CA ALA A 621 -36.72 32.65 14.37
C ALA A 621 -35.92 32.20 15.62
N SER A 622 -36.20 31.01 16.14
CA SER A 622 -35.51 30.42 17.28
C SER A 622 -34.06 29.98 17.02
N MET A 623 -33.60 30.03 15.77
CA MET A 623 -32.26 29.58 15.38
C MET A 623 -31.16 30.45 16.00
N VAL A 624 -30.31 29.84 16.83
CA VAL A 624 -29.20 30.49 17.55
C VAL A 624 -27.86 30.16 16.92
N TRP A 625 -27.61 28.85 16.66
CA TRP A 625 -26.34 28.35 16.09
C TRP A 625 -26.60 27.60 14.80
N ILE A 626 -26.07 28.10 13.70
CA ILE A 626 -26.03 27.38 12.44
C ILE A 626 -24.59 26.93 12.24
N HIS A 627 -24.36 25.62 12.16
CA HIS A 627 -23.03 25.08 11.95
C HIS A 627 -22.42 25.60 10.63
N ASN A 628 -21.12 25.83 10.59
CA ASN A 628 -20.45 26.42 9.42
C ASN A 628 -20.70 25.63 8.12
N ASP A 629 -20.64 24.31 8.15
CA ASP A 629 -20.96 23.47 6.97
C ASP A 629 -22.38 23.72 6.44
N THR A 630 -23.35 23.96 7.34
CA THR A 630 -24.72 24.30 6.93
C THR A 630 -24.77 25.68 6.29
N ILE A 631 -24.03 26.64 6.84
CA ILE A 631 -23.91 28.00 6.26
C ILE A 631 -23.27 27.90 4.87
N ASP A 632 -22.19 27.16 4.74
CA ASP A 632 -21.46 26.98 3.48
C ASP A 632 -22.34 26.34 2.41
N VAL A 633 -23.06 25.27 2.74
CA VAL A 633 -24.04 24.63 1.85
C VAL A 633 -25.12 25.61 1.41
N CYS A 634 -25.68 26.39 2.34
CA CYS A 634 -26.71 27.38 2.04
C CYS A 634 -26.16 28.48 1.13
N ASN A 635 -25.00 29.02 1.44
CA ASN A 635 -24.41 30.14 0.71
C ASN A 635 -23.89 29.72 -0.68
N GLU A 636 -23.38 28.51 -0.83
CA GLU A 636 -22.86 27.99 -2.09
C GLU A 636 -23.99 27.55 -3.03
N TYR A 637 -24.94 26.74 -2.54
CA TYR A 637 -25.91 26.06 -3.41
C TYR A 637 -27.30 26.67 -3.39
N PHE A 638 -27.69 27.38 -2.31
CA PHE A 638 -29.03 27.93 -2.09
C PHE A 638 -29.07 29.46 -1.90
N LYS A 639 -28.04 30.16 -2.37
CA LYS A 639 -28.02 31.61 -2.35
C LYS A 639 -29.32 32.19 -2.97
N ASN A 640 -29.97 33.12 -2.28
CA ASN A 640 -31.31 33.69 -2.58
C ASN A 640 -32.50 32.72 -2.39
N LEU A 641 -32.28 31.48 -1.95
CA LEU A 641 -33.35 30.49 -1.68
C LEU A 641 -33.45 30.15 -0.20
N VAL A 642 -32.73 30.86 0.64
CA VAL A 642 -32.77 30.70 2.09
C VAL A 642 -33.56 31.85 2.69
N THR A 643 -34.44 31.53 3.65
CA THR A 643 -35.11 32.51 4.47
C THR A 643 -34.91 32.20 5.95
N ILE A 644 -34.76 33.24 6.76
CA ILE A 644 -34.67 33.16 8.20
C ILE A 644 -35.72 34.15 8.76
N ASP A 645 -36.69 33.63 9.49
CA ASP A 645 -37.78 34.44 10.00
C ASP A 645 -37.35 35.21 11.26
N HIS A 646 -37.18 36.52 11.11
CA HIS A 646 -36.91 37.48 12.23
C HIS A 646 -35.83 37.00 13.23
N SER A 647 -34.79 36.34 12.79
CA SER A 647 -33.72 35.85 13.67
C SER A 647 -33.00 37.00 14.37
N LEU A 648 -32.72 36.83 15.63
CA LEU A 648 -31.85 37.71 16.41
C LEU A 648 -30.37 37.60 16.02
N TYR A 649 -29.99 36.46 15.45
CA TYR A 649 -28.57 36.04 15.30
C TYR A 649 -28.04 36.09 13.86
N TYR A 650 -28.96 36.03 12.89
CA TYR A 650 -28.59 35.95 11.48
C TYR A 650 -29.38 36.93 10.62
N ASN A 651 -28.76 37.40 9.52
CA ASN A 651 -29.36 38.14 8.44
C ASN A 651 -29.21 37.37 7.12
N ILE A 652 -30.05 37.72 6.17
CA ILE A 652 -29.82 37.39 4.77
C ILE A 652 -29.29 38.67 4.08
N GLU A 653 -28.01 38.64 3.71
CA GLU A 653 -27.37 39.75 2.98
C GLU A 653 -26.92 39.27 1.61
N ASN A 654 -27.33 39.98 0.57
CA ASN A 654 -27.08 39.59 -0.83
C ASN A 654 -27.49 38.14 -1.13
N GLY A 655 -28.51 37.62 -0.45
CA GLY A 655 -29.02 36.24 -0.57
C GLY A 655 -28.25 35.19 0.15
N ALA A 656 -27.27 35.52 0.97
CA ALA A 656 -26.47 34.61 1.78
C ALA A 656 -26.77 34.76 3.28
N ILE A 657 -26.59 33.70 4.06
CA ILE A 657 -26.68 33.74 5.53
C ILE A 657 -25.45 34.47 6.06
N VAL A 658 -25.68 35.50 6.86
CA VAL A 658 -24.62 36.26 7.54
C VAL A 658 -24.95 36.34 9.03
N GLU A 659 -23.98 36.07 9.85
CA GLU A 659 -24.13 36.22 11.31
C GLU A 659 -24.14 37.69 11.68
N LYS A 660 -25.10 38.11 12.51
CA LYS A 660 -25.15 39.46 13.04
C LYS A 660 -23.97 39.72 13.99
N PRO A 661 -23.30 40.86 13.91
CA PRO A 661 -22.23 41.19 14.83
C PRO A 661 -22.74 41.22 16.27
N TYR A 662 -22.01 40.65 17.19
CA TYR A 662 -22.28 40.69 18.63
C TYR A 662 -20.96 40.81 19.39
N LYS A 663 -21.01 41.35 20.59
CA LYS A 663 -19.86 41.44 21.49
C LYS A 663 -20.05 40.39 22.60
N LEU A 664 -19.12 39.43 22.64
CA LEU A 664 -19.17 38.33 23.56
C LEU A 664 -19.13 38.85 25.01
N GLY A 665 -20.04 38.38 25.86
CA GLY A 665 -20.16 38.79 27.24
C GLY A 665 -20.94 40.10 27.50
N ASP A 666 -21.30 40.90 26.50
CA ASP A 666 -22.08 42.12 26.58
C ASP A 666 -23.56 41.83 26.26
N LEU A 667 -24.29 41.29 27.25
CA LEU A 667 -25.64 40.79 27.07
C LEU A 667 -26.68 41.91 27.03
N ASN A 668 -26.41 43.03 27.68
CA ASN A 668 -27.30 44.16 27.72
C ASN A 668 -27.03 45.18 26.60
N SER A 669 -25.94 44.95 25.84
CA SER A 669 -25.48 45.80 24.71
C SER A 669 -25.16 47.26 25.12
N ASP A 670 -24.73 47.47 26.36
CA ASP A 670 -24.30 48.82 26.85
C ASP A 670 -22.82 49.13 26.54
N GLY A 671 -22.10 48.17 25.95
CA GLY A 671 -20.71 48.26 25.60
C GLY A 671 -19.75 47.91 26.71
N VAL A 672 -20.23 47.61 27.91
CA VAL A 672 -19.43 47.20 29.08
C VAL A 672 -19.78 45.77 29.45
N ILE A 673 -18.74 44.96 29.78
CA ILE A 673 -18.96 43.60 30.27
C ILE A 673 -18.83 43.64 31.79
N ASP A 674 -19.92 43.46 32.51
CA ASP A 674 -19.95 43.60 33.98
C ASP A 674 -20.96 42.64 34.65
N ASN A 675 -21.18 42.85 35.94
CA ASN A 675 -22.11 42.02 36.71
C ASN A 675 -23.58 42.09 36.25
N LYS A 676 -23.97 43.10 35.45
CA LYS A 676 -25.30 43.19 34.89
C LYS A 676 -25.52 42.10 33.82
N ASP A 677 -24.47 41.83 33.01
CA ASP A 677 -24.49 40.78 32.00
C ASP A 677 -24.59 39.40 32.66
N THR A 678 -23.78 39.18 33.69
CA THR A 678 -23.86 37.95 34.50
C THR A 678 -25.24 37.75 35.08
N ALA A 679 -25.88 38.81 35.59
CA ALA A 679 -27.25 38.73 36.15
C ALA A 679 -28.30 38.30 35.11
N ILE A 680 -28.07 38.61 33.83
CA ILE A 680 -28.93 38.17 32.73
C ILE A 680 -28.77 36.65 32.51
N ILE A 681 -27.56 36.10 32.50
CA ILE A 681 -27.34 34.64 32.42
C ILE A 681 -27.98 33.92 33.59
N LEU A 682 -27.76 34.39 34.81
CA LEU A 682 -28.34 33.78 36.02
C LEU A 682 -29.90 33.79 36.02
N LYS A 683 -30.50 34.85 35.50
CA LYS A 683 -31.98 34.89 35.31
C LYS A 683 -32.44 33.89 34.25
N TYR A 684 -31.70 33.75 33.18
CA TYR A 684 -31.97 32.77 32.12
C TYR A 684 -31.93 31.33 32.66
N ILE A 685 -30.84 30.96 33.34
CA ILE A 685 -30.65 29.62 33.92
C ILE A 685 -31.77 29.28 34.93
N ASN A 686 -32.21 30.24 35.71
CA ASN A 686 -33.31 30.08 36.69
C ASN A 686 -34.70 30.14 36.10
N ASN A 687 -34.89 30.06 34.79
CA ASN A 687 -36.18 30.14 34.08
C ASN A 687 -36.97 31.43 34.35
N ASN A 688 -36.34 32.49 34.79
CA ASN A 688 -36.96 33.79 35.07
C ASN A 688 -36.79 34.79 33.92
N MET A 689 -36.63 34.30 32.68
CA MET A 689 -36.21 35.17 31.59
C MET A 689 -37.31 35.70 30.72
N LEU A 690 -37.09 36.95 30.39
CA LEU A 690 -37.69 37.72 29.31
C LEU A 690 -37.22 37.18 27.93
N PHE A 691 -38.15 37.03 27.03
CA PHE A 691 -37.88 36.76 25.60
C PHE A 691 -37.00 37.88 25.04
N ASN A 692 -35.90 37.56 24.39
CA ASN A 692 -34.97 38.45 23.64
C ASN A 692 -33.61 38.77 24.27
N PHE A 693 -32.88 37.81 24.81
CA PHE A 693 -31.46 38.03 25.01
C PHE A 693 -30.64 37.22 24.01
N ASN A 694 -29.49 37.75 23.60
CA ASN A 694 -28.63 37.08 22.65
C ASN A 694 -27.82 35.95 23.31
N LYS A 695 -28.21 34.69 23.06
CA LYS A 695 -27.56 33.52 23.61
C LYS A 695 -26.07 33.39 23.18
N LYS A 696 -25.74 33.82 21.96
CA LYS A 696 -24.35 33.81 21.49
C LYS A 696 -23.46 34.81 22.24
N THR A 697 -24.03 35.93 22.64
CA THR A 697 -23.36 36.91 23.51
C THR A 697 -23.10 36.32 24.89
N ALA A 698 -23.98 35.42 25.37
CA ALA A 698 -23.89 34.80 26.67
C ALA A 698 -22.97 33.56 26.72
N ASP A 699 -22.85 32.84 25.64
CA ASP A 699 -21.98 31.66 25.51
C ASP A 699 -20.51 32.11 25.35
N VAL A 700 -19.90 32.50 26.45
CA VAL A 700 -18.55 33.08 26.46
C VAL A 700 -17.43 32.06 26.35
N ASN A 701 -17.73 30.78 26.65
CA ASN A 701 -16.79 29.67 26.48
C ASN A 701 -16.96 28.99 25.09
N LYS A 702 -17.97 29.39 24.31
CA LYS A 702 -18.24 28.91 22.94
C LYS A 702 -18.59 27.40 22.86
N ASP A 703 -19.17 26.84 23.93
CA ASP A 703 -19.60 25.42 23.96
C ASP A 703 -21.03 25.19 23.46
N GLN A 704 -21.68 26.24 22.95
CA GLN A 704 -23.05 26.26 22.42
C GLN A 704 -24.13 26.06 23.50
N LYS A 705 -23.79 26.31 24.75
CA LYS A 705 -24.71 26.32 25.87
C LYS A 705 -24.65 27.69 26.52
N VAL A 706 -25.63 27.98 27.35
CA VAL A 706 -25.63 29.16 28.23
C VAL A 706 -25.92 28.62 29.61
N ASP A 707 -24.90 28.55 30.45
CA ASP A 707 -25.02 27.96 31.78
C ASP A 707 -24.21 28.73 32.85
N LEU A 708 -24.06 28.11 34.02
CA LEU A 708 -23.37 28.74 35.14
C LEU A 708 -21.87 29.00 34.86
N LEU A 709 -21.24 28.23 33.97
CA LEU A 709 -19.85 28.41 33.63
C LEU A 709 -19.62 29.74 32.89
N ASP A 710 -20.51 30.10 31.97
CA ASP A 710 -20.49 31.41 31.29
C ASP A 710 -20.60 32.56 32.25
N ALA A 711 -21.56 32.47 33.19
CA ALA A 711 -21.72 33.47 34.24
C ALA A 711 -20.44 33.64 35.09
N ILE A 712 -19.74 32.54 35.40
CA ILE A 712 -18.49 32.54 36.16
C ILE A 712 -17.37 33.22 35.37
N ILE A 713 -17.26 32.91 34.07
CA ILE A 713 -16.24 33.48 33.17
C ILE A 713 -16.39 34.98 33.05
N ILE A 714 -17.62 35.47 32.88
CA ILE A 714 -17.93 36.92 32.85
C ILE A 714 -17.53 37.59 34.21
N LEU A 715 -17.94 37.00 35.34
CA LEU A 715 -17.60 37.50 36.66
C LEU A 715 -16.13 37.58 36.92
N LYS A 716 -15.34 36.67 36.42
CA LYS A 716 -13.88 36.67 36.56
C LYS A 716 -13.17 37.59 35.55
N GLY A 717 -13.86 38.09 34.56
CA GLY A 717 -13.26 38.86 33.47
C GLY A 717 -12.34 38.02 32.56
N GLU A 718 -12.58 36.70 32.50
CA GLU A 718 -11.75 35.73 31.79
C GLU A 718 -12.27 35.48 30.33
N ILE A 719 -13.01 36.40 29.73
CA ILE A 719 -13.50 36.29 28.37
C ILE A 719 -12.33 36.40 27.39
N GLN A 720 -12.12 35.36 26.61
CA GLN A 720 -11.07 35.28 25.57
C GLN A 720 -11.59 35.70 24.20
#